data_c6e72ac4f57ea949c93ce1b10d645de8
#
_entry.id   c6e72ac4f57ea949c93ce1b10d645de8
#
_cell.length_a   1.000
_cell.length_b   1.000
_cell.length_c   1.000
_cell.angle_alpha   90.00
_cell.angle_beta   90.00
_cell.angle_gamma   90.00
#
_symmetry.space_group_name_H-M   'P 1'
#
loop_
_entity.id
_entity.type
_entity.pdbx_description
1 polymer ?
#
loop_
_entity_poly.entity_id
_entity_poly.type
_entity_poly.pdbx_seq_one_letter_code
_entity_poly.pdbx_strand_id
1 'polypeptide(L)'
;MYIFNRITVNPQLPKRIEKLGEISNNLWWSWNTEFLRLFQKIDMDLWEQCNKNPVKFLKQVSQERLEKVSKDISFLREYDKISENFENYMNSKNTWFFNKYPENKKDIIAYFSAEYGLDETIPIYSGGLGILSGDHLKSASDLGIPLVGVGLLYKNGYFHQKINGYGQQETEYTNIDLYDLPINPVKDDKGDDLTIYVKFPKRRLYLKVWQINVGRVKLYLLDSDIPKNNEEDRDVTLKLYGGDQEMRIRQEIVLGMAGVNLLTKYLGLKPTIYHMNEGHSSFLNLEIIKNIIKEKQVSFEVAKDIASSKTVFTTHTPVPAGNDIFPIDLVEKYFKDFWPRLGISREEFLKLGMKPGPDLDSGFNMGILALKIAGKKNGVSKLHGAVSRELFSDVWPNIAANESPIGYVTNGIHTCTWLAPKLKELYNKYLIPYWQDNMHHDYVWEKIKNIPDDKLWSVHIDRKRKLINLVKENTTERLRRSGYSYEEINEIVSKLNPDALTIGFSRRFATYKRATLIFKDIERMTQIMNNLGKPIQLIFAGKAHPADKEGQDLIKYIHEVSMMPQFKGKIFLLENYNIALSRYLVSGVDVWLNNPRRPMEASGTSGQKASVNGVINFSVLDGWWAEGYTQTNGWTIGTNAEYDSYEAQDMADSQSMYHTLEEKIIPTYYDRDKNGISKKWMEIMKNSIITTGGKYSTARMLVDYTNQLYIPLCNLTKKYYENIDNVASYNAWKKELFENWKDIKITQENNFDNITIDAGNNIEVGCEVELPNIDVDNITVEAYYGKILDNGVVENVSITPMKLEESDEEHKKYYYTTKIELTTGGNYGYTFRVMPKHEMLLEPANLNLVKWITK
;
A
#
# COMPACT_ATOMS: atom_id res chain seq x y z
N MET A 1 -52.32 -16.60 -5.42
CA MET A 1 -50.82 -16.52 -5.36
C MET A 1 -50.29 -17.77 -6.06
N TYR A 2 -49.53 -17.60 -7.16
CA TYR A 2 -49.00 -18.78 -7.88
C TYR A 2 -47.73 -19.24 -7.16
N ILE A 3 -47.56 -20.55 -7.01
CA ILE A 3 -46.33 -21.15 -6.46
C ILE A 3 -45.45 -21.52 -7.64
N PHE A 4 -44.26 -20.94 -7.72
CA PHE A 4 -43.25 -21.27 -8.72
C PHE A 4 -42.22 -22.23 -8.12
N ASN A 5 -42.00 -23.36 -8.77
CA ASN A 5 -40.85 -24.20 -8.48
C ASN A 5 -39.58 -23.57 -9.10
N ARG A 6 -38.53 -23.43 -8.33
CA ARG A 6 -37.24 -22.83 -8.80
C ARG A 6 -36.39 -23.94 -9.44
N ILE A 7 -35.99 -23.71 -10.69
CA ILE A 7 -35.05 -24.56 -11.41
C ILE A 7 -33.88 -23.66 -11.83
N THR A 8 -32.66 -24.10 -11.58
CA THR A 8 -31.45 -23.41 -12.06
C THR A 8 -30.90 -24.16 -13.26
N VAL A 9 -30.75 -23.48 -14.38
CA VAL A 9 -30.19 -24.04 -15.62
C VAL A 9 -28.86 -23.31 -15.87
N ASN A 10 -27.75 -24.05 -15.95
CA ASN A 10 -26.45 -23.50 -16.29
C ASN A 10 -26.09 -23.93 -17.73
N PRO A 11 -25.63 -22.98 -18.56
CA PRO A 11 -25.09 -23.31 -19.88
C PRO A 11 -23.89 -24.26 -19.75
N GLN A 12 -23.69 -25.13 -20.73
CA GLN A 12 -22.54 -26.02 -20.79
C GLN A 12 -21.53 -25.49 -21.79
N LEU A 13 -20.30 -25.27 -21.35
CA LEU A 13 -19.24 -24.86 -22.24
C LEU A 13 -18.89 -26.00 -23.21
N PRO A 14 -18.97 -25.77 -24.54
CA PRO A 14 -18.48 -26.73 -25.51
C PRO A 14 -17.02 -27.07 -25.22
N LYS A 15 -16.62 -28.35 -25.34
CA LYS A 15 -15.26 -28.83 -25.03
C LYS A 15 -14.17 -28.02 -25.73
N ARG A 16 -14.45 -27.55 -26.97
CA ARG A 16 -13.51 -26.73 -27.75
C ARG A 16 -13.11 -25.41 -27.11
N ILE A 17 -13.99 -24.85 -26.24
CA ILE A 17 -13.84 -23.55 -25.59
C ILE A 17 -13.93 -23.65 -24.05
N GLU A 18 -13.73 -24.84 -23.48
CA GLU A 18 -13.89 -25.09 -22.02
C GLU A 18 -13.00 -24.23 -21.13
N LYS A 19 -11.80 -23.82 -21.61
CA LYS A 19 -10.89 -22.93 -20.89
C LYS A 19 -11.46 -21.54 -20.61
N LEU A 20 -12.52 -21.10 -21.30
CA LEU A 20 -13.21 -19.86 -20.92
C LEU A 20 -13.63 -19.88 -19.44
N GLY A 21 -14.09 -21.05 -18.94
CA GLY A 21 -14.46 -21.20 -17.53
C GLY A 21 -13.29 -21.12 -16.57
N GLU A 22 -12.16 -21.75 -16.91
CA GLU A 22 -10.95 -21.72 -16.10
C GLU A 22 -10.38 -20.30 -16.02
N ILE A 23 -10.19 -19.63 -17.18
CA ILE A 23 -9.62 -18.29 -17.24
C ILE A 23 -10.56 -17.29 -16.54
N SER A 24 -11.89 -17.41 -16.68
CA SER A 24 -12.88 -16.56 -16.00
C SER A 24 -12.78 -16.63 -14.48
N ASN A 25 -12.37 -17.76 -13.92
CA ASN A 25 -12.15 -17.97 -12.50
C ASN A 25 -10.72 -17.62 -12.03
N ASN A 26 -9.90 -17.01 -12.88
CA ASN A 26 -8.58 -16.52 -12.53
C ASN A 26 -8.47 -15.04 -12.91
N LEU A 27 -8.21 -14.18 -11.95
CA LEU A 27 -8.14 -12.72 -12.17
C LEU A 27 -6.99 -12.27 -13.09
N TRP A 28 -6.21 -13.17 -13.64
CA TRP A 28 -5.21 -12.85 -14.69
C TRP A 28 -5.82 -12.00 -15.82
N TRP A 29 -7.08 -12.22 -16.16
CA TRP A 29 -7.79 -11.43 -17.16
C TRP A 29 -7.94 -9.96 -16.80
N SER A 30 -7.92 -9.58 -15.51
CA SER A 30 -8.12 -8.19 -15.09
C SER A 30 -6.97 -7.25 -15.50
N TRP A 31 -5.81 -7.80 -15.84
CA TRP A 31 -4.68 -7.06 -16.43
C TRP A 31 -4.24 -7.58 -17.82
N ASN A 32 -4.92 -8.63 -18.32
CA ASN A 32 -4.81 -9.14 -19.68
C ASN A 32 -6.15 -9.01 -20.39
N THR A 33 -6.58 -7.76 -20.58
CA THR A 33 -7.94 -7.38 -21.01
C THR A 33 -8.31 -7.87 -22.42
N GLU A 34 -7.37 -8.43 -23.21
CA GLU A 34 -7.66 -9.09 -24.47
C GLU A 34 -8.66 -10.24 -24.29
N PHE A 35 -8.61 -10.95 -23.16
CA PHE A 35 -9.56 -11.99 -22.81
C PHE A 35 -11.02 -11.49 -22.78
N LEU A 36 -11.24 -10.30 -22.26
CA LEU A 36 -12.58 -9.71 -22.16
C LEU A 36 -13.22 -9.42 -23.51
N ARG A 37 -12.43 -9.26 -24.57
CA ARG A 37 -12.92 -9.07 -25.94
C ARG A 37 -13.67 -10.30 -26.46
N LEU A 38 -13.34 -11.49 -25.98
CA LEU A 38 -14.04 -12.73 -26.36
C LEU A 38 -15.50 -12.67 -25.94
N PHE A 39 -15.80 -12.18 -24.75
CA PHE A 39 -17.19 -12.05 -24.24
C PHE A 39 -17.99 -11.05 -25.07
N GLN A 40 -17.39 -9.93 -25.44
CA GLN A 40 -18.02 -8.94 -26.33
C GLN A 40 -18.37 -9.54 -27.70
N LYS A 41 -17.56 -10.46 -28.23
CA LYS A 41 -17.84 -11.16 -29.48
C LYS A 41 -18.92 -12.24 -29.36
N ILE A 42 -19.05 -12.84 -28.19
CA ILE A 42 -20.11 -13.83 -27.92
C ILE A 42 -21.47 -13.12 -27.85
N ASP A 43 -21.60 -12.11 -27.02
CA ASP A 43 -22.83 -11.31 -26.86
C ASP A 43 -22.54 -9.98 -26.16
N MET A 44 -22.52 -8.89 -26.94
CA MET A 44 -22.18 -7.54 -26.42
C MET A 44 -23.20 -7.00 -25.46
N ASP A 45 -24.51 -7.23 -25.75
CA ASP A 45 -25.59 -6.69 -24.92
C ASP A 45 -25.59 -7.39 -23.55
N LEU A 46 -25.49 -8.71 -23.54
CA LEU A 46 -25.38 -9.48 -22.32
C LEU A 46 -24.11 -9.14 -21.52
N TRP A 47 -22.99 -8.88 -22.21
CA TRP A 47 -21.72 -8.47 -21.57
C TRP A 47 -21.89 -7.19 -20.76
N GLU A 48 -22.54 -6.17 -21.32
CA GLU A 48 -22.84 -4.92 -20.60
C GLU A 48 -23.84 -5.16 -19.47
N GLN A 49 -24.91 -5.96 -19.68
CA GLN A 49 -25.88 -6.31 -18.63
C GLN A 49 -25.27 -7.07 -17.45
N CYS A 50 -24.24 -7.86 -17.70
CA CYS A 50 -23.47 -8.56 -16.67
C CYS A 50 -22.43 -7.67 -15.97
N ASN A 51 -22.41 -6.37 -16.22
CA ASN A 51 -21.40 -5.43 -15.71
C ASN A 51 -19.96 -5.90 -15.99
N LYS A 52 -19.73 -6.45 -17.17
CA LYS A 52 -18.42 -6.94 -17.63
C LYS A 52 -17.81 -8.02 -16.74
N ASN A 53 -18.62 -8.82 -16.08
CA ASN A 53 -18.20 -9.91 -15.23
C ASN A 53 -18.21 -11.24 -16.02
N PRO A 54 -17.05 -11.86 -16.27
CA PRO A 54 -16.94 -13.08 -17.07
C PRO A 54 -17.69 -14.27 -16.46
N VAL A 55 -17.65 -14.44 -15.14
CA VAL A 55 -18.29 -15.56 -14.43
C VAL A 55 -19.80 -15.44 -14.55
N LYS A 56 -20.36 -14.27 -14.26
CA LYS A 56 -21.79 -13.98 -14.39
C LYS A 56 -22.27 -14.16 -15.81
N PHE A 57 -21.49 -13.69 -16.79
CA PHE A 57 -21.80 -13.84 -18.21
C PHE A 57 -21.92 -15.32 -18.62
N LEU A 58 -20.96 -16.17 -18.24
CA LEU A 58 -20.98 -17.59 -18.59
C LEU A 58 -22.16 -18.35 -17.97
N LYS A 59 -22.78 -17.85 -16.93
CA LYS A 59 -24.00 -18.43 -16.33
C LYS A 59 -25.28 -18.00 -17.04
N GLN A 60 -25.27 -16.91 -17.79
CA GLN A 60 -26.47 -16.30 -18.38
C GLN A 60 -26.49 -16.40 -19.90
N VAL A 61 -25.34 -16.64 -20.54
CA VAL A 61 -25.25 -16.76 -22.00
C VAL A 61 -26.05 -17.95 -22.51
N SER A 62 -26.71 -17.81 -23.70
CA SER A 62 -27.47 -18.92 -24.29
C SER A 62 -26.54 -20.04 -24.81
N GLN A 63 -27.00 -21.27 -24.70
CA GLN A 63 -26.29 -22.45 -25.23
C GLN A 63 -26.00 -22.30 -26.73
N GLU A 64 -26.98 -21.78 -27.48
CA GLU A 64 -26.87 -21.53 -28.93
C GLU A 64 -25.68 -20.61 -29.27
N ARG A 65 -25.48 -19.52 -28.50
CA ARG A 65 -24.37 -18.60 -28.70
C ARG A 65 -23.02 -19.31 -28.47
N LEU A 66 -22.91 -20.12 -27.43
CA LEU A 66 -21.69 -20.88 -27.13
C LEU A 66 -21.37 -21.90 -28.22
N GLU A 67 -22.40 -22.64 -28.72
CA GLU A 67 -22.25 -23.58 -29.80
C GLU A 67 -21.83 -22.91 -31.11
N LYS A 68 -22.37 -21.73 -31.39
CA LYS A 68 -22.03 -20.95 -32.59
C LYS A 68 -20.57 -20.53 -32.57
N VAL A 69 -20.10 -19.88 -31.48
CA VAL A 69 -18.70 -19.38 -31.39
C VAL A 69 -17.69 -20.50 -31.29
N SER A 70 -18.07 -21.68 -30.76
CA SER A 70 -17.20 -22.86 -30.74
C SER A 70 -16.84 -23.42 -32.12
N LYS A 71 -17.53 -22.93 -33.17
CA LYS A 71 -17.31 -23.31 -34.59
C LYS A 71 -16.79 -22.13 -35.41
N ASP A 72 -16.74 -20.91 -34.85
CA ASP A 72 -16.28 -19.71 -35.57
C ASP A 72 -14.74 -19.66 -35.60
N ILE A 73 -14.16 -19.74 -36.80
CA ILE A 73 -12.70 -19.78 -36.99
C ILE A 73 -12.03 -18.50 -36.50
N SER A 74 -12.66 -17.33 -36.66
CA SER A 74 -12.10 -16.04 -36.24
C SER A 74 -12.06 -15.95 -34.72
N PHE A 75 -13.15 -16.36 -34.06
CA PHE A 75 -13.24 -16.43 -32.60
C PHE A 75 -12.20 -17.42 -32.03
N LEU A 76 -12.16 -18.64 -32.60
CA LEU A 76 -11.24 -19.69 -32.14
C LEU A 76 -9.76 -19.30 -32.26
N ARG A 77 -9.37 -18.57 -33.31
CA ARG A 77 -7.98 -18.08 -33.43
C ARG A 77 -7.57 -17.16 -32.28
N GLU A 78 -8.44 -16.22 -31.88
CA GLU A 78 -8.15 -15.34 -30.73
C GLU A 78 -8.19 -16.14 -29.42
N TYR A 79 -9.19 -16.99 -29.26
CA TYR A 79 -9.33 -17.86 -28.10
C TYR A 79 -8.10 -18.75 -27.90
N ASP A 80 -7.59 -19.39 -28.93
CA ASP A 80 -6.42 -20.26 -28.87
C ASP A 80 -5.18 -19.46 -28.44
N LYS A 81 -4.95 -18.30 -29.04
CA LYS A 81 -3.84 -17.41 -28.68
C LYS A 81 -3.90 -16.99 -27.19
N ILE A 82 -5.08 -16.60 -26.72
CA ILE A 82 -5.27 -16.15 -25.34
C ILE A 82 -5.09 -17.34 -24.38
N SER A 83 -5.64 -18.50 -24.72
CA SER A 83 -5.49 -19.72 -23.92
C SER A 83 -4.04 -20.18 -23.83
N GLU A 84 -3.29 -20.12 -24.92
CA GLU A 84 -1.86 -20.41 -24.94
C GLU A 84 -1.06 -19.40 -24.09
N ASN A 85 -1.37 -18.12 -24.18
CA ASN A 85 -0.74 -17.08 -23.36
C ASN A 85 -0.98 -17.32 -21.86
N PHE A 86 -2.21 -17.68 -21.49
CA PHE A 86 -2.53 -18.00 -20.11
C PHE A 86 -1.77 -19.24 -19.60
N GLU A 87 -1.73 -20.33 -20.39
CA GLU A 87 -0.98 -21.54 -20.01
C GLU A 87 0.52 -21.27 -19.88
N ASN A 88 1.09 -20.55 -20.85
CA ASN A 88 2.49 -20.15 -20.81
C ASN A 88 2.78 -19.32 -19.59
N TYR A 89 1.89 -18.36 -19.26
CA TYR A 89 2.01 -17.56 -18.05
C TYR A 89 1.97 -18.42 -16.80
N MET A 90 0.98 -19.28 -16.65
CA MET A 90 0.78 -20.10 -15.43
C MET A 90 1.91 -21.12 -15.21
N ASN A 91 2.44 -21.71 -16.29
CA ASN A 91 3.43 -22.80 -16.24
C ASN A 91 4.90 -22.33 -16.33
N SER A 92 5.12 -21.05 -16.63
CA SER A 92 6.48 -20.52 -16.77
C SER A 92 7.27 -20.64 -15.48
N LYS A 93 8.44 -21.27 -15.59
CA LYS A 93 9.48 -21.27 -14.55
C LYS A 93 10.55 -20.20 -14.78
N ASN A 94 10.48 -19.48 -15.91
CA ASN A 94 11.37 -18.38 -16.24
C ASN A 94 10.80 -17.07 -15.72
N THR A 95 10.79 -16.88 -14.41
CA THR A 95 10.34 -15.66 -13.75
C THR A 95 11.51 -15.02 -13.00
N TRP A 96 11.38 -13.72 -12.70
CA TRP A 96 12.42 -12.98 -11.98
C TRP A 96 12.86 -13.68 -10.69
N PHE A 97 11.90 -14.11 -9.86
CA PHE A 97 12.20 -14.73 -8.57
C PHE A 97 12.90 -16.10 -8.74
N PHE A 98 12.40 -16.95 -9.63
CA PHE A 98 13.00 -18.26 -9.84
C PHE A 98 14.39 -18.20 -10.43
N ASN A 99 14.70 -17.16 -11.20
CA ASN A 99 16.03 -16.97 -11.76
C ASN A 99 17.01 -16.42 -10.72
N LYS A 100 16.56 -15.46 -9.88
CA LYS A 100 17.43 -14.78 -8.95
C LYS A 100 17.62 -15.56 -7.64
N TYR A 101 16.61 -16.28 -7.17
CA TYR A 101 16.59 -16.99 -5.89
C TYR A 101 16.19 -18.47 -6.06
N PRO A 102 16.97 -19.27 -6.80
CA PRO A 102 16.61 -20.66 -7.08
C PRO A 102 16.53 -21.55 -5.83
N GLU A 103 17.27 -21.22 -4.77
CA GLU A 103 17.25 -21.91 -3.48
C GLU A 103 16.04 -21.61 -2.61
N ASN A 104 15.37 -20.46 -2.86
CA ASN A 104 14.22 -19.98 -2.09
C ASN A 104 12.86 -20.34 -2.72
N LYS A 105 12.82 -21.18 -3.76
CA LYS A 105 11.58 -21.55 -4.48
C LYS A 105 10.50 -22.18 -3.61
N LYS A 106 10.87 -22.74 -2.47
CA LYS A 106 9.97 -23.38 -1.50
C LYS A 106 9.59 -22.47 -0.34
N ASP A 107 10.22 -21.29 -0.23
CA ASP A 107 9.95 -20.33 0.83
C ASP A 107 8.64 -19.58 0.53
N ILE A 108 7.60 -19.88 1.28
CA ILE A 108 6.28 -19.29 1.11
C ILE A 108 6.20 -17.96 1.87
N ILE A 109 5.75 -16.91 1.22
CA ILE A 109 5.45 -15.62 1.81
C ILE A 109 3.93 -15.52 1.99
N ALA A 110 3.47 -15.38 3.23
CA ALA A 110 2.06 -15.19 3.55
C ALA A 110 1.77 -13.71 3.79
N TYR A 111 0.98 -13.09 2.92
CA TYR A 111 0.64 -11.67 2.94
C TYR A 111 -0.75 -11.46 3.51
N PHE A 112 -0.86 -10.74 4.64
CA PHE A 112 -2.09 -10.50 5.37
C PHE A 112 -2.55 -9.05 5.20
N SER A 113 -3.78 -8.87 4.75
CA SER A 113 -4.39 -7.55 4.62
C SER A 113 -5.88 -7.60 4.92
N ALA A 114 -6.41 -6.54 5.53
CA ALA A 114 -7.84 -6.42 5.81
C ALA A 114 -8.67 -6.21 4.54
N GLU A 115 -8.07 -5.70 3.45
CA GLU A 115 -8.77 -5.39 2.21
C GLU A 115 -7.91 -5.68 0.98
N TYR A 116 -8.56 -6.05 -0.14
CA TYR A 116 -7.91 -6.31 -1.44
C TYR A 116 -8.71 -5.70 -2.59
N GLY A 117 -8.13 -4.70 -3.24
CA GLY A 117 -8.68 -4.07 -4.44
C GLY A 117 -8.14 -4.72 -5.71
N LEU A 118 -8.78 -5.78 -6.16
CA LEU A 118 -8.33 -6.60 -7.29
C LEU A 118 -8.99 -6.20 -8.61
N ASP A 119 -10.30 -6.05 -8.59
CA ASP A 119 -11.13 -5.69 -9.72
C ASP A 119 -12.45 -5.09 -9.21
N GLU A 120 -13.15 -4.30 -10.04
CA GLU A 120 -14.43 -3.69 -9.69
C GLU A 120 -15.55 -4.70 -9.39
N THR A 121 -15.43 -5.92 -9.90
CA THR A 121 -16.40 -6.99 -9.65
C THR A 121 -16.30 -7.59 -8.25
N ILE A 122 -15.17 -7.35 -7.54
CA ILE A 122 -14.89 -7.89 -6.19
C ILE A 122 -14.71 -6.74 -5.21
N PRO A 123 -15.80 -6.21 -4.63
CA PRO A 123 -15.76 -4.98 -3.83
C PRO A 123 -15.33 -5.21 -2.37
N ILE A 124 -14.26 -5.96 -2.12
CA ILE A 124 -13.68 -6.21 -0.78
C ILE A 124 -12.55 -5.22 -0.43
N TYR A 125 -12.67 -3.99 -0.87
CA TYR A 125 -11.73 -2.89 -0.61
C TYR A 125 -12.48 -1.57 -0.43
N SER A 126 -11.87 -0.63 0.29
CA SER A 126 -12.43 0.72 0.47
C SER A 126 -11.54 1.81 -0.12
N GLY A 127 -10.23 1.65 -0.06
CA GLY A 127 -9.29 2.71 -0.42
C GLY A 127 -7.92 2.25 -0.92
N GLY A 128 -6.92 3.11 -0.70
CA GLY A 128 -5.56 2.93 -1.20
C GLY A 128 -4.86 1.68 -0.68
N LEU A 129 -5.12 1.31 0.58
CA LEU A 129 -4.55 0.11 1.20
C LEU A 129 -4.94 -1.15 0.44
N GLY A 130 -6.24 -1.31 0.15
CA GLY A 130 -6.75 -2.47 -0.60
C GLY A 130 -6.25 -2.50 -2.03
N ILE A 131 -6.20 -1.36 -2.71
CA ILE A 131 -5.66 -1.26 -4.07
C ILE A 131 -4.19 -1.68 -4.10
N LEU A 132 -3.39 -1.23 -3.13
CA LEU A 132 -2.00 -1.66 -3.02
C LEU A 132 -1.88 -3.17 -2.78
N SER A 133 -2.70 -3.74 -1.89
CA SER A 133 -2.73 -5.19 -1.64
C SER A 133 -3.06 -5.98 -2.91
N GLY A 134 -4.01 -5.52 -3.70
CA GLY A 134 -4.36 -6.12 -4.99
C GLY A 134 -3.20 -6.04 -6.00
N ASP A 135 -2.59 -4.87 -6.14
CA ASP A 135 -1.45 -4.64 -7.02
C ASP A 135 -0.22 -5.46 -6.58
N HIS A 136 -0.02 -5.63 -5.25
CA HIS A 136 1.02 -6.49 -4.66
C HIS A 136 0.86 -7.96 -5.10
N LEU A 137 -0.36 -8.52 -4.98
CA LEU A 137 -0.61 -9.90 -5.38
C LEU A 137 -0.42 -10.12 -6.89
N LYS A 138 -0.88 -9.18 -7.72
CA LYS A 138 -0.71 -9.24 -9.18
C LYS A 138 0.77 -9.23 -9.58
N SER A 139 1.56 -8.32 -9.01
CA SER A 139 2.99 -8.25 -9.28
C SER A 139 3.76 -9.44 -8.70
N ALA A 140 3.36 -9.97 -7.54
CA ALA A 140 3.95 -11.21 -7.02
C ALA A 140 3.70 -12.38 -7.98
N SER A 141 2.51 -12.43 -8.58
CA SER A 141 2.20 -13.40 -9.64
C SER A 141 3.10 -13.22 -10.87
N ASP A 142 3.27 -11.99 -11.36
CA ASP A 142 4.10 -11.70 -12.53
C ASP A 142 5.57 -12.05 -12.30
N LEU A 143 6.11 -11.66 -11.15
CA LEU A 143 7.50 -11.93 -10.76
C LEU A 143 7.77 -13.38 -10.34
N GLY A 144 6.72 -14.20 -10.17
CA GLY A 144 6.83 -15.60 -9.73
C GLY A 144 7.23 -15.76 -8.26
N ILE A 145 6.97 -14.77 -7.42
CA ILE A 145 7.22 -14.85 -5.98
C ILE A 145 6.25 -15.87 -5.36
N PRO A 146 6.72 -16.84 -4.57
CA PRO A 146 5.88 -17.86 -3.94
C PRO A 146 5.05 -17.26 -2.79
N LEU A 147 3.99 -16.52 -3.14
CA LEU A 147 3.17 -15.76 -2.23
C LEU A 147 1.76 -16.32 -2.14
N VAL A 148 1.19 -16.28 -0.92
CA VAL A 148 -0.23 -16.52 -0.66
C VAL A 148 -0.82 -15.32 0.09
N GLY A 149 -2.02 -14.90 -0.29
CA GLY A 149 -2.76 -13.84 0.40
C GLY A 149 -3.73 -14.41 1.43
N VAL A 150 -3.98 -13.67 2.51
CA VAL A 150 -5.02 -13.95 3.51
C VAL A 150 -5.80 -12.68 3.80
N GLY A 151 -7.13 -12.76 3.76
CA GLY A 151 -8.02 -11.65 4.02
C GLY A 151 -9.39 -12.08 4.56
N LEU A 152 -10.31 -11.14 4.61
CA LEU A 152 -11.69 -11.33 5.03
C LEU A 152 -12.64 -11.19 3.84
N LEU A 153 -13.69 -12.00 3.79
CA LEU A 153 -14.72 -11.89 2.79
C LEU A 153 -15.87 -11.05 3.34
N TYR A 154 -16.01 -9.83 2.82
CA TYR A 154 -17.09 -8.94 3.23
C TYR A 154 -18.32 -9.15 2.33
N LYS A 155 -19.38 -9.73 2.88
CA LYS A 155 -20.60 -10.06 2.15
C LYS A 155 -21.28 -8.85 1.52
N ASN A 156 -21.27 -7.71 2.19
CA ASN A 156 -21.83 -6.46 1.69
C ASN A 156 -20.78 -5.60 0.99
N GLY A 157 -19.51 -6.02 0.98
CA GLY A 157 -18.41 -5.26 0.42
C GLY A 157 -18.23 -3.88 1.06
N TYR A 158 -17.87 -2.89 0.21
CA TYR A 158 -17.93 -1.47 0.54
C TYR A 158 -19.17 -0.86 -0.14
N PHE A 159 -19.73 0.19 0.40
CA PHE A 159 -21.03 0.74 -0.04
C PHE A 159 -21.01 1.32 -1.46
N HIS A 160 -22.17 1.33 -2.10
CA HIS A 160 -22.47 2.11 -3.28
C HIS A 160 -22.87 3.53 -2.86
N GLN A 161 -22.25 4.53 -3.49
CA GLN A 161 -22.51 5.94 -3.21
C GLN A 161 -23.51 6.49 -4.21
N LYS A 162 -24.55 7.15 -3.71
CA LYS A 162 -25.37 8.10 -4.47
C LYS A 162 -25.19 9.49 -3.91
N ILE A 163 -25.33 10.50 -4.75
CA ILE A 163 -25.35 11.91 -4.35
C ILE A 163 -26.73 12.45 -4.70
N ASN A 164 -27.48 12.86 -3.69
CA ASN A 164 -28.83 13.39 -3.88
C ASN A 164 -28.83 14.82 -4.42
N GLY A 165 -30.02 15.37 -4.70
CA GLY A 165 -30.19 16.71 -5.25
C GLY A 165 -29.67 17.86 -4.37
N TYR A 166 -29.41 17.61 -3.10
CA TYR A 166 -28.83 18.54 -2.14
C TYR A 166 -27.31 18.37 -1.97
N GLY A 167 -26.69 17.51 -2.78
CA GLY A 167 -25.26 17.21 -2.70
C GLY A 167 -24.84 16.27 -1.56
N GLN A 168 -25.80 15.69 -0.85
CA GLN A 168 -25.51 14.79 0.26
C GLN A 168 -25.20 13.37 -0.24
N GLN A 169 -24.18 12.75 0.37
CA GLN A 169 -23.87 11.36 0.12
C GLN A 169 -24.91 10.44 0.77
N GLU A 170 -25.48 9.55 -0.02
CA GLU A 170 -26.31 8.43 0.42
C GLU A 170 -25.55 7.11 0.25
N THR A 171 -25.76 6.19 1.19
CA THR A 171 -25.02 4.95 1.29
C THR A 171 -25.94 3.76 1.06
N GLU A 172 -25.67 2.96 0.04
CA GLU A 172 -26.42 1.74 -0.24
C GLU A 172 -25.51 0.51 -0.11
N TYR A 173 -25.95 -0.49 0.64
CA TYR A 173 -25.30 -1.80 0.73
C TYR A 173 -26.08 -2.83 -0.07
N THR A 174 -25.40 -3.54 -0.94
CA THR A 174 -25.98 -4.62 -1.72
C THR A 174 -25.36 -5.94 -1.32
N ASN A 175 -26.18 -6.98 -1.15
CA ASN A 175 -25.66 -8.32 -0.97
C ASN A 175 -25.02 -8.81 -2.26
N ILE A 176 -23.77 -9.24 -2.16
CA ILE A 176 -23.02 -9.79 -3.27
C ILE A 176 -23.38 -11.27 -3.42
N ASP A 177 -23.77 -11.70 -4.61
CA ASP A 177 -23.86 -13.13 -4.91
C ASP A 177 -22.45 -13.65 -5.20
N LEU A 178 -21.89 -14.36 -4.21
CA LEU A 178 -20.54 -14.90 -4.29
C LEU A 178 -20.36 -15.89 -5.43
N TYR A 179 -21.40 -16.56 -5.84
CA TYR A 179 -21.33 -17.50 -6.96
C TYR A 179 -21.23 -16.82 -8.32
N ASP A 180 -21.58 -15.53 -8.41
CA ASP A 180 -21.37 -14.73 -9.63
C ASP A 180 -19.95 -14.16 -9.74
N LEU A 181 -19.10 -14.39 -8.74
CA LEU A 181 -17.73 -13.89 -8.69
C LEU A 181 -16.68 -14.95 -9.05
N PRO A 182 -15.47 -14.57 -9.46
CA PRO A 182 -14.35 -15.49 -9.65
C PRO A 182 -13.76 -15.96 -8.31
N ILE A 183 -14.60 -16.52 -7.45
CA ILE A 183 -14.30 -17.00 -6.11
C ILE A 183 -14.86 -18.42 -5.94
N ASN A 184 -14.07 -19.32 -5.37
CA ASN A 184 -14.46 -20.69 -5.18
C ASN A 184 -14.33 -21.09 -3.71
N PRO A 185 -15.26 -21.90 -3.16
CA PRO A 185 -15.07 -22.47 -1.84
C PRO A 185 -13.89 -23.44 -1.86
N VAL A 186 -13.02 -23.34 -0.84
CA VAL A 186 -11.97 -24.33 -0.64
C VAL A 186 -12.61 -25.63 -0.13
N LYS A 187 -12.14 -26.77 -0.66
CA LYS A 187 -12.66 -28.08 -0.26
C LYS A 187 -11.69 -28.76 0.70
N ASP A 188 -12.24 -29.53 1.64
CA ASP A 188 -11.48 -30.42 2.48
C ASP A 188 -11.19 -31.78 1.78
N ASP A 189 -10.48 -32.67 2.45
CA ASP A 189 -10.12 -34.00 1.91
C ASP A 189 -11.33 -34.90 1.60
N LYS A 190 -12.54 -34.54 2.08
CA LYS A 190 -13.79 -35.28 1.82
C LYS A 190 -14.58 -34.67 0.66
N GLY A 191 -14.15 -33.52 0.15
CA GLY A 191 -14.85 -32.77 -0.89
C GLY A 191 -15.90 -31.80 -0.36
N ASP A 192 -16.06 -31.67 0.97
CA ASP A 192 -16.96 -30.71 1.59
C ASP A 192 -16.30 -29.31 1.65
N ASP A 193 -17.13 -28.26 1.86
CA ASP A 193 -16.62 -26.91 2.02
C ASP A 193 -15.78 -26.80 3.29
N LEU A 194 -14.51 -26.39 3.14
CA LEU A 194 -13.58 -26.25 4.26
C LEU A 194 -14.11 -25.23 5.27
N THR A 195 -14.35 -25.70 6.49
CA THR A 195 -14.77 -24.88 7.62
C THR A 195 -13.74 -24.99 8.72
N ILE A 196 -13.15 -23.86 9.10
CA ILE A 196 -12.21 -23.73 10.20
C ILE A 196 -12.85 -23.04 11.39
N TYR A 197 -12.14 -22.87 12.50
CA TYR A 197 -12.63 -22.08 13.63
C TYR A 197 -11.51 -21.34 14.34
N VAL A 198 -11.89 -20.22 14.99
CA VAL A 198 -11.08 -19.52 15.99
C VAL A 198 -11.83 -19.49 17.33
N LYS A 199 -11.09 -19.47 18.43
CA LYS A 199 -11.70 -19.43 19.77
C LYS A 199 -12.05 -17.99 20.14
N PHE A 200 -13.31 -17.78 20.47
CA PHE A 200 -13.83 -16.59 21.12
C PHE A 200 -14.16 -16.90 22.60
N PRO A 201 -14.42 -15.89 23.44
CA PRO A 201 -14.84 -16.13 24.82
C PRO A 201 -16.01 -17.09 24.91
N LYS A 202 -15.79 -18.23 25.58
CA LYS A 202 -16.78 -19.31 25.82
C LYS A 202 -17.37 -19.99 24.59
N ARG A 203 -16.92 -19.67 23.35
CA ARG A 203 -17.44 -20.24 22.10
C ARG A 203 -16.39 -20.38 21.01
N ARG A 204 -16.76 -20.98 19.91
CA ARG A 204 -15.99 -21.04 18.68
C ARG A 204 -16.70 -20.23 17.61
N LEU A 205 -15.96 -19.33 16.94
CA LEU A 205 -16.40 -18.71 15.70
C LEU A 205 -15.97 -19.61 14.54
N TYR A 206 -16.92 -20.10 13.76
CA TYR A 206 -16.66 -20.92 12.59
C TYR A 206 -16.55 -20.06 11.33
N LEU A 207 -15.67 -20.47 10.41
CA LEU A 207 -15.32 -19.69 9.23
C LEU A 207 -15.26 -20.60 8.01
N LYS A 208 -16.05 -20.31 6.98
CA LYS A 208 -15.91 -20.90 5.65
C LYS A 208 -14.71 -20.27 4.95
N VAL A 209 -14.00 -21.07 4.16
CA VAL A 209 -12.80 -20.60 3.44
C VAL A 209 -13.12 -20.51 1.95
N TRP A 210 -12.85 -19.35 1.39
CA TRP A 210 -12.96 -19.06 -0.04
C TRP A 210 -11.60 -18.80 -0.64
N GLN A 211 -11.42 -19.07 -1.95
CA GLN A 211 -10.19 -18.83 -2.70
C GLN A 211 -10.47 -18.01 -3.95
N ILE A 212 -9.61 -17.01 -4.18
CA ILE A 212 -9.50 -16.28 -5.45
C ILE A 212 -8.13 -16.60 -6.06
N ASN A 213 -8.11 -16.91 -7.37
CA ASN A 213 -6.87 -17.05 -8.11
C ASN A 213 -6.48 -15.72 -8.72
N VAL A 214 -5.33 -15.18 -8.33
CA VAL A 214 -4.74 -13.95 -8.86
C VAL A 214 -3.50 -14.31 -9.68
N GLY A 215 -3.72 -14.77 -10.91
CA GLY A 215 -2.69 -15.44 -11.68
C GLY A 215 -2.19 -16.69 -10.94
N ARG A 216 -0.88 -16.73 -10.62
CA ARG A 216 -0.21 -17.82 -9.87
C ARG A 216 -0.47 -17.75 -8.36
N VAL A 217 -0.84 -16.58 -7.83
CA VAL A 217 -1.04 -16.35 -6.40
C VAL A 217 -2.45 -16.75 -5.99
N LYS A 218 -2.57 -17.43 -4.84
CA LYS A 218 -3.86 -17.75 -4.21
C LYS A 218 -4.14 -16.77 -3.09
N LEU A 219 -5.33 -16.19 -3.10
CA LEU A 219 -5.86 -15.38 -2.01
C LEU A 219 -6.94 -16.17 -1.30
N TYR A 220 -6.75 -16.41 -0.01
CA TYR A 220 -7.73 -17.07 0.85
C TYR A 220 -8.50 -16.02 1.66
N LEU A 221 -9.84 -16.15 1.65
CA LEU A 221 -10.74 -15.24 2.34
C LEU A 221 -11.57 -15.99 3.36
N LEU A 222 -11.68 -15.45 4.57
CA LEU A 222 -12.40 -15.99 5.69
C LEU A 222 -13.79 -15.38 5.79
N ASP A 223 -14.82 -16.23 5.91
CA ASP A 223 -16.23 -15.86 5.91
C ASP A 223 -16.94 -16.43 7.13
N SER A 224 -17.48 -15.56 7.99
CA SER A 224 -18.23 -15.94 9.18
C SER A 224 -19.72 -16.14 8.94
N ASP A 225 -20.28 -15.72 7.77
CA ASP A 225 -21.70 -15.83 7.48
C ASP A 225 -22.11 -17.28 7.08
N ILE A 226 -22.06 -18.17 8.06
CA ILE A 226 -22.47 -19.57 7.89
C ILE A 226 -23.48 -19.98 8.96
N PRO A 227 -24.40 -20.92 8.66
CA PRO A 227 -25.46 -21.34 9.58
C PRO A 227 -24.98 -21.93 10.92
N LYS A 228 -23.71 -22.34 11.00
CA LYS A 228 -23.09 -22.88 12.20
C LYS A 228 -22.83 -21.84 13.29
N ASN A 229 -22.82 -20.56 12.92
CA ASN A 229 -22.67 -19.43 13.82
C ASN A 229 -24.03 -18.86 14.21
N ASN A 230 -24.08 -18.23 15.40
CA ASN A 230 -25.22 -17.40 15.79
C ASN A 230 -25.25 -16.11 14.92
N GLU A 231 -26.30 -15.34 15.00
CA GLU A 231 -26.52 -14.16 14.17
C GLU A 231 -25.43 -13.09 14.37
N GLU A 232 -25.06 -12.80 15.62
CA GLU A 232 -24.00 -11.83 15.94
C GLU A 232 -22.62 -12.24 15.39
N ASP A 233 -22.30 -13.53 15.46
CA ASP A 233 -21.02 -14.05 14.96
C ASP A 233 -20.98 -14.12 13.42
N ARG A 234 -22.14 -14.27 12.76
CA ARG A 234 -22.24 -14.21 11.29
C ARG A 234 -21.89 -12.81 10.76
N ASP A 235 -22.13 -11.77 11.52
CA ASP A 235 -21.89 -10.39 11.12
C ASP A 235 -20.41 -9.97 11.19
N VAL A 236 -19.51 -10.76 11.77
CA VAL A 236 -18.09 -10.42 11.91
C VAL A 236 -17.42 -10.08 10.58
N THR A 237 -17.77 -10.78 9.50
CA THR A 237 -17.27 -10.48 8.14
C THR A 237 -18.33 -9.87 7.24
N LEU A 238 -19.34 -9.16 7.79
CA LEU A 238 -20.41 -8.59 6.97
C LEU A 238 -19.95 -7.34 6.21
N LYS A 239 -19.28 -6.42 6.88
CA LYS A 239 -18.90 -5.11 6.34
C LYS A 239 -17.42 -4.77 6.60
N LEU A 240 -16.75 -4.22 5.60
CA LEU A 240 -15.41 -3.67 5.73
C LEU A 240 -15.45 -2.38 6.56
N TYR A 241 -14.62 -2.29 7.59
CA TYR A 241 -14.55 -1.16 8.53
C TYR A 241 -15.89 -0.80 9.20
N GLY A 242 -16.79 -1.77 9.28
CA GLY A 242 -18.08 -1.59 9.97
C GLY A 242 -18.02 -1.93 11.46
N GLY A 243 -19.01 -1.42 12.20
CA GLY A 243 -19.18 -1.72 13.62
C GLY A 243 -18.35 -0.87 14.58
N ASP A 244 -18.36 -1.28 15.83
CA ASP A 244 -17.63 -0.68 16.95
C ASP A 244 -16.23 -1.30 17.17
N GLN A 245 -15.57 -0.93 18.25
CA GLN A 245 -14.26 -1.47 18.61
C GLN A 245 -14.30 -2.98 18.88
N GLU A 246 -15.42 -3.52 19.38
CA GLU A 246 -15.55 -4.95 19.60
C GLU A 246 -15.66 -5.71 18.26
N MET A 247 -16.36 -5.17 17.28
CA MET A 247 -16.37 -5.75 15.93
C MET A 247 -14.97 -5.72 15.31
N ARG A 248 -14.23 -4.63 15.48
CA ARG A 248 -12.87 -4.47 14.99
C ARG A 248 -11.92 -5.53 15.55
N ILE A 249 -11.88 -5.70 16.89
CA ILE A 249 -11.00 -6.72 17.50
C ILE A 249 -11.36 -8.14 17.04
N ARG A 250 -12.66 -8.42 16.84
CA ARG A 250 -13.14 -9.72 16.30
C ARG A 250 -12.62 -9.95 14.90
N GLN A 251 -12.72 -8.96 14.00
CA GLN A 251 -12.19 -9.03 12.64
C GLN A 251 -10.69 -9.27 12.62
N GLU A 252 -9.93 -8.58 13.49
CA GLU A 252 -8.47 -8.70 13.56
C GLU A 252 -8.01 -10.04 14.17
N ILE A 253 -8.76 -10.60 15.12
CA ILE A 253 -8.55 -11.98 15.60
C ILE A 253 -8.78 -12.98 14.46
N VAL A 254 -9.83 -12.81 13.68
CA VAL A 254 -10.12 -13.67 12.52
C VAL A 254 -9.01 -13.55 11.49
N LEU A 255 -8.64 -12.34 11.11
CA LEU A 255 -7.59 -12.11 10.11
C LEU A 255 -6.25 -12.72 10.57
N GLY A 256 -5.76 -12.32 11.73
CA GLY A 256 -4.45 -12.71 12.23
C GLY A 256 -4.40 -14.17 12.68
N MET A 257 -5.19 -14.53 13.68
CA MET A 257 -5.07 -15.85 14.32
C MET A 257 -5.71 -16.98 13.51
N ALA A 258 -6.94 -16.78 12.98
CA ALA A 258 -7.55 -17.80 12.14
C ALA A 258 -6.82 -17.93 10.80
N GLY A 259 -6.30 -16.83 10.25
CA GLY A 259 -5.49 -16.84 9.02
C GLY A 259 -4.22 -17.67 9.14
N VAL A 260 -3.44 -17.53 10.24
CA VAL A 260 -2.28 -18.38 10.50
C VAL A 260 -2.69 -19.85 10.62
N ASN A 261 -3.76 -20.14 11.38
CA ASN A 261 -4.26 -21.51 11.53
C ASN A 261 -4.76 -22.09 10.20
N LEU A 262 -5.42 -21.32 9.37
CA LEU A 262 -5.82 -21.73 8.04
C LEU A 262 -4.62 -22.25 7.26
N LEU A 263 -3.57 -21.43 7.13
CA LEU A 263 -2.39 -21.80 6.34
C LEU A 263 -1.68 -23.02 6.92
N THR A 264 -1.43 -23.05 8.23
CA THR A 264 -0.55 -24.03 8.83
C THR A 264 -1.25 -25.35 9.18
N LYS A 265 -2.46 -25.30 9.74
CA LYS A 265 -3.15 -26.50 10.25
C LYS A 265 -4.09 -27.14 9.24
N TYR A 266 -4.80 -26.30 8.44
CA TYR A 266 -5.84 -26.80 7.56
C TYR A 266 -5.35 -26.99 6.12
N LEU A 267 -4.47 -26.10 5.64
CA LEU A 267 -3.89 -26.22 4.29
C LEU A 267 -2.52 -26.88 4.28
N GLY A 268 -1.91 -27.15 5.45
CA GLY A 268 -0.59 -27.79 5.56
C GLY A 268 0.56 -26.96 4.97
N LEU A 269 0.32 -25.66 4.71
CA LEU A 269 1.35 -24.75 4.25
C LEU A 269 2.29 -24.38 5.38
N LYS A 270 3.57 -24.14 5.05
CA LYS A 270 4.60 -23.75 6.03
C LYS A 270 5.20 -22.41 5.59
N PRO A 271 4.50 -21.28 5.83
CA PRO A 271 5.06 -19.98 5.45
C PRO A 271 6.40 -19.74 6.15
N THR A 272 7.39 -19.35 5.36
CA THR A 272 8.69 -18.93 5.88
C THR A 272 8.59 -17.50 6.39
N ILE A 273 7.83 -16.64 5.69
CA ILE A 273 7.61 -15.22 6.04
C ILE A 273 6.12 -14.95 6.16
N TYR A 274 5.76 -14.13 7.15
CA TYR A 274 4.43 -13.54 7.33
C TYR A 274 4.54 -12.03 7.22
N HIS A 275 3.89 -11.43 6.25
CA HIS A 275 3.89 -10.00 6.01
C HIS A 275 2.59 -9.37 6.48
N MET A 276 2.67 -8.51 7.48
CA MET A 276 1.56 -7.70 8.00
C MET A 276 1.45 -6.40 7.22
N ASN A 277 0.40 -6.28 6.41
CA ASN A 277 0.07 -5.04 5.72
C ASN A 277 -0.85 -4.19 6.62
N GLU A 278 -0.26 -3.31 7.41
CA GLU A 278 -0.85 -2.54 8.50
C GLU A 278 -1.12 -3.35 9.79
N GLY A 279 -1.45 -2.66 10.87
CA GLY A 279 -1.67 -3.21 12.20
C GLY A 279 -2.81 -4.22 12.33
N HIS A 280 -3.79 -4.19 11.44
CA HIS A 280 -5.00 -5.04 11.47
C HIS A 280 -4.74 -6.55 11.57
N SER A 281 -3.56 -7.02 11.17
CA SER A 281 -3.19 -8.44 11.22
C SER A 281 -2.22 -8.79 12.35
N SER A 282 -1.88 -7.86 13.23
CA SER A 282 -0.80 -8.02 14.23
C SER A 282 -0.99 -9.19 15.19
N PHE A 283 -2.23 -9.62 15.45
CA PHE A 283 -2.51 -10.82 16.25
C PHE A 283 -1.96 -12.12 15.63
N LEU A 284 -1.55 -12.11 14.34
CA LEU A 284 -0.85 -13.25 13.75
C LEU A 284 0.44 -13.61 14.49
N ASN A 285 1.16 -12.60 15.03
CA ASN A 285 2.38 -12.80 15.81
C ASN A 285 2.13 -13.70 17.03
N LEU A 286 1.03 -13.45 17.74
CA LEU A 286 0.66 -14.21 18.94
C LEU A 286 0.36 -15.69 18.60
N GLU A 287 -0.33 -15.92 17.48
CA GLU A 287 -0.64 -17.28 17.04
C GLU A 287 0.62 -18.03 16.57
N ILE A 288 1.54 -17.34 15.87
CA ILE A 288 2.83 -17.88 15.45
C ILE A 288 3.65 -18.28 16.68
N ILE A 289 3.81 -17.37 17.65
CA ILE A 289 4.55 -17.63 18.90
C ILE A 289 3.96 -18.85 19.62
N LYS A 290 2.64 -18.90 19.82
CA LYS A 290 1.96 -20.03 20.45
C LYS A 290 2.22 -21.35 19.71
N ASN A 291 2.19 -21.33 18.38
CA ASN A 291 2.44 -22.53 17.58
C ASN A 291 3.89 -22.99 17.72
N ILE A 292 4.87 -22.07 17.76
CA ILE A 292 6.29 -22.37 17.99
C ILE A 292 6.50 -22.96 19.39
N ILE A 293 5.95 -22.33 20.44
CA ILE A 293 6.02 -22.87 21.81
C ILE A 293 5.53 -24.31 21.85
N LYS A 294 4.36 -24.58 21.24
CA LYS A 294 3.77 -25.90 21.22
C LYS A 294 4.61 -26.92 20.43
N GLU A 295 5.15 -26.51 19.27
CA GLU A 295 5.91 -27.40 18.38
C GLU A 295 7.30 -27.71 18.93
N LYS A 296 7.98 -26.66 19.42
CA LYS A 296 9.40 -26.74 19.80
C LYS A 296 9.63 -26.89 21.31
N GLN A 297 8.59 -26.77 22.14
CA GLN A 297 8.67 -26.86 23.60
C GLN A 297 9.68 -25.85 24.20
N VAL A 298 9.70 -24.64 23.70
CA VAL A 298 10.59 -23.53 24.09
C VAL A 298 9.86 -22.46 24.89
N SER A 299 10.63 -21.58 25.56
CA SER A 299 10.08 -20.42 26.28
C SER A 299 9.44 -19.38 25.34
N PHE A 300 8.65 -18.48 25.91
CA PHE A 300 8.05 -17.35 25.16
C PHE A 300 9.10 -16.50 24.47
N GLU A 301 10.20 -16.14 25.13
CA GLU A 301 11.24 -15.27 24.57
C GLU A 301 11.94 -15.93 23.37
N VAL A 302 12.28 -17.21 23.48
CA VAL A 302 12.86 -18.00 22.36
C VAL A 302 11.86 -18.08 21.20
N ALA A 303 10.59 -18.35 21.47
CA ALA A 303 9.54 -18.41 20.45
C ALA A 303 9.29 -17.05 19.79
N LYS A 304 9.40 -15.95 20.53
CA LYS A 304 9.29 -14.59 20.04
C LYS A 304 10.43 -14.24 19.10
N ASP A 305 11.67 -14.61 19.42
CA ASP A 305 12.82 -14.41 18.54
C ASP A 305 12.67 -15.19 17.22
N ILE A 306 12.21 -16.43 17.28
CA ILE A 306 11.89 -17.21 16.08
C ILE A 306 10.76 -16.57 15.28
N ALA A 307 9.70 -16.08 15.92
CA ALA A 307 8.60 -15.37 15.25
C ALA A 307 9.07 -14.07 14.62
N SER A 308 9.97 -13.34 15.30
CA SER A 308 10.60 -12.14 14.76
C SER A 308 11.34 -12.41 13.44
N SER A 309 12.10 -13.49 13.36
CA SER A 309 12.81 -13.86 12.12
C SER A 309 11.87 -14.16 10.94
N LYS A 310 10.57 -14.36 11.20
CA LYS A 310 9.55 -14.72 10.20
C LYS A 310 8.60 -13.60 9.83
N THR A 311 8.68 -12.43 10.45
CA THR A 311 7.63 -11.42 10.33
C THR A 311 8.14 -10.09 9.79
N VAL A 312 7.37 -9.53 8.86
CA VAL A 312 7.53 -8.19 8.27
C VAL A 312 6.31 -7.36 8.63
N PHE A 313 6.52 -6.13 9.02
CA PHE A 313 5.47 -5.14 9.26
C PHE A 313 5.61 -3.93 8.37
N THR A 314 4.57 -3.61 7.60
CA THR A 314 4.48 -2.40 6.82
C THR A 314 3.38 -1.50 7.38
N THR A 315 3.76 -0.32 7.87
CA THR A 315 2.80 0.71 8.30
C THR A 315 2.43 1.63 7.14
N HIS A 316 1.15 1.99 7.05
CA HIS A 316 0.60 2.93 6.07
C HIS A 316 0.07 4.21 6.72
N THR A 317 0.14 4.30 8.02
CA THR A 317 -0.49 5.35 8.80
C THR A 317 0.53 6.40 9.24
N PRO A 318 0.39 7.67 8.80
CA PRO A 318 1.29 8.76 9.20
C PRO A 318 0.82 9.50 10.46
N VAL A 319 -0.27 9.06 11.10
CA VAL A 319 -0.87 9.73 12.26
C VAL A 319 -1.26 8.72 13.35
N PRO A 320 -1.15 9.06 14.65
CA PRO A 320 -1.46 8.15 15.76
C PRO A 320 -2.87 7.56 15.69
N ALA A 321 -3.86 8.36 15.35
CA ALA A 321 -5.28 7.98 15.31
C ALA A 321 -5.63 6.93 14.22
N GLY A 322 -4.72 6.61 13.31
CA GLY A 322 -4.93 5.60 12.27
C GLY A 322 -4.58 4.18 12.68
N ASN A 323 -3.99 3.97 13.86
CA ASN A 323 -3.75 2.64 14.43
C ASN A 323 -4.92 2.26 15.35
N ASP A 324 -5.40 1.00 15.23
CA ASP A 324 -6.40 0.49 16.16
C ASP A 324 -5.78 0.36 17.56
N ILE A 325 -6.44 1.00 18.52
CA ILE A 325 -6.10 0.95 19.94
C ILE A 325 -7.30 0.41 20.69
N PHE A 326 -7.17 -0.76 21.28
CA PHE A 326 -8.24 -1.42 22.00
C PHE A 326 -8.19 -1.15 23.49
N PRO A 327 -9.35 -0.88 24.13
CA PRO A 327 -9.45 -0.80 25.59
C PRO A 327 -8.95 -2.10 26.25
N ILE A 328 -8.30 -1.97 27.38
CA ILE A 328 -7.68 -3.12 28.09
C ILE A 328 -8.73 -4.16 28.48
N ASP A 329 -9.89 -3.77 28.96
CA ASP A 329 -10.99 -4.67 29.32
C ASP A 329 -11.48 -5.48 28.12
N LEU A 330 -11.52 -4.88 26.93
CA LEU A 330 -11.85 -5.56 25.69
C LEU A 330 -10.78 -6.59 25.31
N VAL A 331 -9.50 -6.25 25.43
CA VAL A 331 -8.39 -7.17 25.21
C VAL A 331 -8.44 -8.33 26.19
N GLU A 332 -8.67 -8.07 27.47
CA GLU A 332 -8.81 -9.11 28.50
C GLU A 332 -9.98 -10.04 28.19
N LYS A 333 -11.11 -9.49 27.74
CA LYS A 333 -12.29 -10.28 27.36
C LYS A 333 -11.91 -11.38 26.38
N TYR A 334 -11.06 -11.08 25.39
CA TYR A 334 -10.71 -12.01 24.32
C TYR A 334 -9.45 -12.84 24.58
N PHE A 335 -8.49 -12.36 25.40
CA PHE A 335 -7.16 -12.96 25.54
C PHE A 335 -6.83 -13.52 26.91
N LYS A 336 -7.68 -13.38 27.95
CA LYS A 336 -7.42 -13.89 29.31
C LYS A 336 -7.13 -15.41 29.36
N ASP A 337 -7.72 -16.20 28.45
CA ASP A 337 -7.48 -17.63 28.34
C ASP A 337 -6.36 -17.95 27.32
N PHE A 338 -5.73 -16.92 26.74
CA PHE A 338 -4.72 -17.06 25.70
C PHE A 338 -3.30 -16.84 26.24
N TRP A 339 -3.02 -15.79 26.99
CA TRP A 339 -1.66 -15.52 27.50
C TRP A 339 -1.08 -16.63 28.39
N PRO A 340 -1.87 -17.42 29.18
CA PRO A 340 -1.29 -18.58 29.86
C PRO A 340 -0.70 -19.65 28.93
N ARG A 341 -1.22 -19.71 27.67
CA ARG A 341 -0.70 -20.62 26.66
C ARG A 341 0.60 -20.15 26.04
N LEU A 342 0.93 -18.90 26.23
CA LEU A 342 2.23 -18.32 25.88
C LEU A 342 3.24 -18.48 27.02
N GLY A 343 2.80 -18.87 28.22
CA GLY A 343 3.64 -18.98 29.43
C GLY A 343 4.02 -17.62 30.00
N ILE A 344 3.23 -16.58 29.80
CA ILE A 344 3.46 -15.21 30.29
C ILE A 344 2.30 -14.72 31.15
N SER A 345 2.59 -13.73 32.00
CA SER A 345 1.59 -13.05 32.82
C SER A 345 0.70 -12.10 32.00
N ARG A 346 -0.39 -11.65 32.62
CA ARG A 346 -1.26 -10.60 32.08
C ARG A 346 -0.47 -9.33 31.74
N GLU A 347 0.39 -8.89 32.66
CA GLU A 347 1.16 -7.66 32.50
C GLU A 347 2.17 -7.75 31.34
N GLU A 348 2.88 -8.87 31.23
CA GLU A 348 3.79 -9.12 30.12
C GLU A 348 3.04 -9.14 28.78
N PHE A 349 1.85 -9.73 28.73
CA PHE A 349 1.01 -9.72 27.53
C PHE A 349 0.59 -8.32 27.13
N LEU A 350 0.07 -7.50 28.07
CA LEU A 350 -0.37 -6.14 27.77
C LEU A 350 0.79 -5.24 27.32
N LYS A 351 1.98 -5.40 27.91
CA LYS A 351 3.19 -4.69 27.48
C LYS A 351 3.57 -4.91 26.03
N LEU A 352 3.12 -5.98 25.39
CA LEU A 352 3.37 -6.21 23.97
C LEU A 352 2.70 -5.14 23.06
N GLY A 353 1.53 -4.66 23.43
CA GLY A 353 0.79 -3.64 22.69
C GLY A 353 0.85 -2.23 23.28
N MET A 354 1.66 -2.00 24.30
CA MET A 354 1.74 -0.71 24.99
C MET A 354 3.09 -0.03 24.76
N LYS A 355 3.13 1.31 24.81
CA LYS A 355 4.38 2.06 24.89
C LYS A 355 5.15 1.70 26.17
N PRO A 356 6.50 1.82 26.17
CA PRO A 356 7.25 1.74 27.41
C PRO A 356 6.80 2.83 28.40
N GLY A 357 6.62 2.47 29.68
CA GLY A 357 6.21 3.41 30.73
C GLY A 357 5.17 2.84 31.69
N PRO A 358 4.79 3.58 32.74
CA PRO A 358 3.84 3.13 33.76
C PRO A 358 2.36 3.30 33.34
N ASP A 359 2.07 3.99 32.23
CA ASP A 359 0.70 4.32 31.81
C ASP A 359 0.00 3.12 31.17
N LEU A 360 -0.86 2.45 31.95
CA LEU A 360 -1.71 1.35 31.50
C LEU A 360 -3.00 1.85 30.80
N ASP A 361 -3.30 3.13 30.87
CA ASP A 361 -4.56 3.69 30.33
C ASP A 361 -4.47 3.99 28.81
N SER A 362 -3.28 3.92 28.24
CA SER A 362 -3.06 4.18 26.81
C SER A 362 -3.70 3.17 25.84
N GLY A 363 -4.24 2.05 26.37
CA GLY A 363 -4.84 0.96 25.59
C GLY A 363 -3.81 0.07 24.88
N PHE A 364 -4.30 -0.97 24.22
CA PHE A 364 -3.48 -1.95 23.48
C PHE A 364 -3.43 -1.58 22.00
N ASN A 365 -2.28 -1.12 21.53
CA ASN A 365 -2.07 -0.60 20.17
C ASN A 365 -1.52 -1.71 19.25
N MET A 366 -2.23 -1.96 18.16
CA MET A 366 -1.90 -3.02 17.22
C MET A 366 -0.61 -2.75 16.42
N GLY A 367 -0.32 -1.48 16.11
CA GLY A 367 0.94 -1.07 15.48
C GLY A 367 2.14 -1.31 16.39
N ILE A 368 2.01 -1.01 17.69
CA ILE A 368 3.06 -1.27 18.70
C ILE A 368 3.31 -2.78 18.85
N LEU A 369 2.26 -3.60 18.88
CA LEU A 369 2.40 -5.05 18.89
C LEU A 369 3.22 -5.54 17.68
N ALA A 370 2.90 -5.04 16.49
CA ALA A 370 3.64 -5.38 15.28
C ALA A 370 5.11 -4.91 15.35
N LEU A 371 5.35 -3.66 15.76
CA LEU A 371 6.69 -3.06 15.85
C LEU A 371 7.59 -3.80 16.83
N LYS A 372 7.06 -4.28 17.96
CA LYS A 372 7.83 -5.00 18.99
C LYS A 372 8.20 -6.42 18.62
N ILE A 373 7.45 -7.03 17.70
CA ILE A 373 7.69 -8.44 17.34
C ILE A 373 8.30 -8.58 15.96
N ALA A 374 7.88 -7.79 14.96
CA ALA A 374 8.38 -7.96 13.59
C ALA A 374 9.91 -7.78 13.49
N GLY A 375 10.57 -8.68 12.75
CA GLY A 375 12.01 -8.61 12.51
C GLY A 375 12.40 -7.46 11.59
N LYS A 376 11.58 -7.20 10.56
CA LYS A 376 11.75 -6.07 9.65
C LYS A 376 10.49 -5.21 9.61
N LYS A 377 10.68 -3.89 9.55
CA LYS A 377 9.62 -2.88 9.61
C LYS A 377 9.89 -1.80 8.58
N ASN A 378 8.83 -1.30 7.92
CA ASN A 378 9.00 -0.24 6.94
C ASN A 378 7.77 0.66 6.83
N GLY A 379 8.01 1.93 6.49
CA GLY A 379 7.04 2.86 5.93
C GLY A 379 6.94 2.69 4.41
N VAL A 380 6.04 3.45 3.78
CA VAL A 380 5.65 3.27 2.38
C VAL A 380 6.09 4.39 1.43
N SER A 381 6.94 5.27 1.90
CA SER A 381 7.75 6.24 1.14
C SER A 381 8.94 6.67 1.99
N LYS A 382 9.94 7.32 1.38
CA LYS A 382 11.11 7.84 2.11
C LYS A 382 10.68 8.80 3.23
N LEU A 383 9.81 9.76 2.90
CA LEU A 383 9.27 10.71 3.89
C LEU A 383 8.46 9.99 4.98
N HIS A 384 7.59 9.04 4.59
CA HIS A 384 6.80 8.30 5.57
C HIS A 384 7.66 7.43 6.49
N GLY A 385 8.77 6.87 6.00
CA GLY A 385 9.74 6.19 6.84
C GLY A 385 10.30 7.11 7.94
N ALA A 386 10.64 8.37 7.59
CA ALA A 386 11.08 9.37 8.57
C ALA A 386 9.96 9.73 9.56
N VAL A 387 8.75 10.03 9.08
CA VAL A 387 7.58 10.32 9.91
C VAL A 387 7.26 9.15 10.85
N SER A 388 7.36 7.90 10.36
CA SER A 388 7.11 6.72 11.19
C SER A 388 8.14 6.54 12.29
N ARG A 389 9.41 6.84 12.03
CA ARG A 389 10.47 6.80 13.06
C ARG A 389 10.19 7.80 14.18
N GLU A 390 9.78 9.01 13.85
CA GLU A 390 9.36 10.01 14.84
C GLU A 390 8.10 9.59 15.61
N LEU A 391 7.07 9.15 14.89
CA LEU A 391 5.77 8.74 15.47
C LEU A 391 5.92 7.62 16.50
N PHE A 392 6.82 6.68 16.25
CA PHE A 392 7.03 5.49 17.06
C PHE A 392 8.35 5.53 17.86
N SER A 393 9.01 6.68 17.97
CA SER A 393 10.27 6.83 18.72
C SER A 393 10.16 6.35 20.16
N ASP A 394 9.04 6.56 20.81
CA ASP A 394 8.76 6.09 22.19
C ASP A 394 8.84 4.56 22.35
N VAL A 395 8.78 3.78 21.27
CA VAL A 395 8.95 2.32 21.34
C VAL A 395 10.42 1.94 21.65
N TRP A 396 11.36 2.81 21.23
CA TRP A 396 12.81 2.67 21.46
C TRP A 396 13.40 3.94 22.12
N PRO A 397 13.03 4.25 23.39
CA PRO A 397 13.35 5.55 23.99
C PRO A 397 14.84 5.84 24.15
N ASN A 398 15.71 4.83 24.09
CA ASN A 398 17.16 5.02 24.18
C ASN A 398 17.82 5.25 22.80
N ILE A 399 17.09 5.02 21.72
CA ILE A 399 17.57 5.18 20.34
C ILE A 399 17.10 6.54 19.81
N ALA A 400 17.97 7.25 19.10
CA ALA A 400 17.56 8.50 18.44
C ALA A 400 16.42 8.22 17.42
N ALA A 401 15.43 9.10 17.36
CA ALA A 401 14.23 8.88 16.55
C ALA A 401 14.56 8.54 15.09
N ASN A 402 15.52 9.25 14.48
CA ASN A 402 15.98 9.00 13.11
C ASN A 402 16.68 7.64 12.89
N GLU A 403 17.06 6.95 13.97
CA GLU A 403 17.69 5.63 13.98
C GLU A 403 16.74 4.50 14.43
N SER A 404 15.48 4.83 14.80
CA SER A 404 14.47 3.79 15.08
C SER A 404 14.42 2.78 13.93
N PRO A 405 14.31 1.45 14.21
CA PRO A 405 14.48 0.39 13.22
C PRO A 405 13.28 0.27 12.25
N ILE A 406 12.91 1.38 11.64
CA ILE A 406 11.84 1.47 10.62
C ILE A 406 12.47 1.98 9.32
N GLY A 407 12.62 1.10 8.35
CA GLY A 407 13.06 1.45 7.00
C GLY A 407 11.92 2.00 6.15
N TYR A 408 12.11 2.00 4.83
CA TYR A 408 11.03 2.31 3.89
C TYR A 408 11.14 1.48 2.61
N VAL A 409 10.00 1.16 2.03
CA VAL A 409 9.88 0.68 0.65
C VAL A 409 8.76 1.50 0.00
N THR A 410 9.13 2.36 -0.95
CA THR A 410 8.14 3.25 -1.57
C THR A 410 7.12 2.47 -2.37
N ASN A 411 5.84 2.75 -2.15
CA ASN A 411 4.75 2.11 -2.86
C ASN A 411 4.85 2.30 -4.37
N GLY A 412 4.30 1.35 -5.11
CA GLY A 412 4.13 1.39 -6.54
C GLY A 412 2.74 0.97 -6.99
N ILE A 413 2.56 0.87 -8.29
CA ILE A 413 1.33 0.42 -8.93
C ILE A 413 1.59 -0.80 -9.81
N HIS A 414 0.61 -1.67 -9.97
CA HIS A 414 0.67 -2.73 -10.98
C HIS A 414 0.40 -2.14 -12.37
N THR A 415 1.47 -1.82 -13.07
CA THR A 415 1.43 -1.06 -14.33
C THR A 415 0.41 -1.60 -15.33
N CYS A 416 0.36 -2.92 -15.54
CA CYS A 416 -0.56 -3.52 -16.51
C CYS A 416 -2.04 -3.39 -16.14
N THR A 417 -2.38 -3.23 -14.87
CA THR A 417 -3.75 -2.97 -14.41
C THR A 417 -4.19 -1.53 -14.70
N TRP A 418 -3.27 -0.57 -14.56
CA TRP A 418 -3.62 0.86 -14.60
C TRP A 418 -3.31 1.53 -15.94
N LEU A 419 -2.44 0.93 -16.76
CA LEU A 419 -2.10 1.45 -18.09
C LEU A 419 -3.26 1.27 -19.06
N ALA A 420 -3.68 2.35 -19.71
CA ALA A 420 -4.74 2.32 -20.71
C ALA A 420 -4.38 1.41 -21.91
N PRO A 421 -5.32 0.60 -22.42
CA PRO A 421 -5.02 -0.39 -23.48
C PRO A 421 -4.33 0.19 -24.72
N LYS A 422 -4.79 1.36 -25.20
CA LYS A 422 -4.16 2.03 -26.36
C LYS A 422 -2.73 2.53 -26.08
N LEU A 423 -2.44 2.93 -24.83
CA LEU A 423 -1.07 3.26 -24.44
C LEU A 423 -0.21 1.99 -24.35
N LYS A 424 -0.76 0.88 -23.86
CA LYS A 424 -0.08 -0.42 -23.83
C LYS A 424 0.30 -0.85 -25.25
N GLU A 425 -0.58 -0.67 -26.23
CA GLU A 425 -0.29 -0.92 -27.66
C GLU A 425 0.85 -0.02 -28.17
N LEU A 426 0.85 1.25 -27.80
CA LEU A 426 1.90 2.21 -28.15
C LEU A 426 3.23 1.82 -27.51
N TYR A 427 3.23 1.46 -26.24
CA TYR A 427 4.42 1.01 -25.50
C TYR A 427 4.98 -0.30 -26.09
N ASN A 428 4.13 -1.26 -26.45
CA ASN A 428 4.54 -2.49 -27.12
C ASN A 428 5.29 -2.22 -28.46
N LYS A 429 4.99 -1.09 -29.13
CA LYS A 429 5.64 -0.72 -30.38
C LYS A 429 6.98 -0.02 -30.20
N TYR A 430 7.13 0.80 -29.14
CA TYR A 430 8.28 1.72 -28.99
C TYR A 430 9.23 1.35 -27.86
N LEU A 431 8.77 0.61 -26.83
CA LEU A 431 9.65 0.07 -25.80
C LEU A 431 10.38 -1.19 -26.29
N ILE A 432 11.29 -1.69 -25.45
CA ILE A 432 12.00 -2.94 -25.75
C ILE A 432 11.03 -4.13 -25.79
N PRO A 433 11.32 -5.20 -26.54
CA PRO A 433 10.57 -6.45 -26.46
C PRO A 433 10.49 -6.96 -25.02
N TYR A 434 9.35 -7.53 -24.65
CA TYR A 434 9.11 -8.04 -23.28
C TYR A 434 9.34 -7.00 -22.17
N TRP A 435 9.03 -5.73 -22.46
CA TRP A 435 9.19 -4.64 -21.49
C TRP A 435 8.44 -4.88 -20.18
N GLN A 436 7.32 -5.62 -20.20
CA GLN A 436 6.54 -5.96 -19.02
C GLN A 436 7.35 -6.78 -18.01
N ASP A 437 8.22 -7.67 -18.46
CA ASP A 437 9.06 -8.50 -17.59
C ASP A 437 10.23 -7.68 -16.98
N ASN A 438 10.56 -6.56 -17.58
CA ASN A 438 11.69 -5.70 -17.24
C ASN A 438 11.25 -4.30 -16.76
N MET A 439 9.97 -4.08 -16.49
CA MET A 439 9.42 -2.75 -16.21
C MET A 439 10.01 -2.07 -14.97
N HIS A 440 10.64 -2.81 -14.07
CA HIS A 440 11.30 -2.29 -12.87
C HIS A 440 12.68 -1.64 -13.14
N HIS A 441 13.12 -1.62 -14.39
CA HIS A 441 14.37 -1.01 -14.81
C HIS A 441 14.13 0.30 -15.57
N ASP A 442 14.84 1.36 -15.21
CA ASP A 442 14.66 2.70 -15.79
C ASP A 442 14.99 2.76 -17.28
N TYR A 443 15.99 1.98 -17.75
CA TYR A 443 16.39 1.95 -19.16
C TYR A 443 15.25 1.55 -20.12
N VAL A 444 14.28 0.80 -19.63
CA VAL A 444 13.09 0.42 -20.38
C VAL A 444 12.29 1.67 -20.76
N TRP A 445 12.06 2.53 -19.77
CA TRP A 445 11.21 3.70 -19.88
C TRP A 445 11.85 4.85 -20.64
N GLU A 446 13.17 4.90 -20.71
CA GLU A 446 13.88 5.92 -21.53
C GLU A 446 13.49 5.87 -23.00
N LYS A 447 13.03 4.72 -23.51
CA LYS A 447 12.56 4.55 -24.89
C LYS A 447 11.27 5.32 -25.21
N ILE A 448 10.55 5.80 -24.20
CA ILE A 448 9.39 6.70 -24.34
C ILE A 448 9.76 7.96 -25.14
N LYS A 449 11.00 8.42 -25.05
CA LYS A 449 11.52 9.56 -25.85
C LYS A 449 11.30 9.36 -27.34
N ASN A 450 11.32 8.12 -27.82
CA ASN A 450 11.20 7.76 -29.24
C ASN A 450 9.75 7.76 -29.76
N ILE A 451 8.76 7.90 -28.88
CA ILE A 451 7.35 8.00 -29.30
C ILE A 451 7.13 9.37 -29.95
N PRO A 452 6.66 9.44 -31.21
CA PRO A 452 6.30 10.73 -31.81
C PRO A 452 5.22 11.45 -31.02
N ASP A 453 5.34 12.78 -30.90
CA ASP A 453 4.43 13.60 -30.08
C ASP A 453 2.98 13.48 -30.56
N ASP A 454 2.75 13.50 -31.86
CA ASP A 454 1.43 13.35 -32.47
C ASP A 454 0.75 12.01 -32.12
N LYS A 455 1.52 10.92 -32.01
CA LYS A 455 1.01 9.60 -31.64
C LYS A 455 0.62 9.54 -30.18
N LEU A 456 1.49 10.02 -29.29
CA LEU A 456 1.19 10.06 -27.87
C LEU A 456 0.01 10.98 -27.56
N TRP A 457 -0.01 12.18 -28.17
CA TRP A 457 -1.10 13.14 -28.02
C TRP A 457 -2.43 12.59 -28.53
N SER A 458 -2.43 11.94 -29.71
CA SER A 458 -3.65 11.34 -30.28
C SER A 458 -4.26 10.29 -29.35
N VAL A 459 -3.43 9.44 -28.74
CA VAL A 459 -3.91 8.44 -27.76
C VAL A 459 -4.46 9.12 -26.51
N HIS A 460 -3.78 10.15 -26.01
CA HIS A 460 -4.24 10.93 -24.85
C HIS A 460 -5.62 11.58 -25.11
N ILE A 461 -5.80 12.24 -26.24
CA ILE A 461 -7.10 12.86 -26.60
C ILE A 461 -8.21 11.81 -26.76
N ASP A 462 -7.92 10.63 -27.33
CA ASP A 462 -8.90 9.54 -27.40
C ASP A 462 -9.35 9.11 -25.98
N ARG A 463 -8.42 9.00 -25.05
CA ARG A 463 -8.73 8.67 -23.65
C ARG A 463 -9.56 9.74 -22.97
N LYS A 464 -9.21 10.99 -23.20
CA LYS A 464 -9.93 12.15 -22.67
C LYS A 464 -11.37 12.20 -23.19
N ARG A 465 -11.60 11.97 -24.48
CA ARG A 465 -12.95 11.89 -25.06
C ARG A 465 -13.79 10.79 -24.40
N LYS A 466 -13.19 9.62 -24.14
CA LYS A 466 -13.90 8.53 -23.45
C LYS A 466 -14.23 8.88 -22.01
N LEU A 467 -13.33 9.56 -21.30
CA LEU A 467 -13.60 10.08 -19.96
C LEU A 467 -14.76 11.09 -19.99
N ILE A 468 -14.74 12.05 -20.92
CA ILE A 468 -15.78 13.08 -21.02
C ILE A 468 -17.16 12.46 -21.31
N ASN A 469 -17.24 11.43 -22.15
CA ASN A 469 -18.50 10.71 -22.36
C ASN A 469 -18.98 10.04 -21.07
N LEU A 470 -18.11 9.40 -20.32
CA LEU A 470 -18.43 8.80 -19.03
C LEU A 470 -18.91 9.86 -18.01
N VAL A 471 -18.23 11.02 -17.96
CA VAL A 471 -18.63 12.15 -17.09
C VAL A 471 -20.03 12.65 -17.48
N LYS A 472 -20.29 12.74 -18.78
CA LYS A 472 -21.60 13.13 -19.31
C LYS A 472 -22.70 12.15 -18.89
N GLU A 473 -22.46 10.86 -19.05
CA GLU A 473 -23.41 9.79 -18.67
C GLU A 473 -23.68 9.79 -17.16
N ASN A 474 -22.63 9.76 -16.32
CA ASN A 474 -22.74 9.76 -14.87
C ASN A 474 -23.48 11.03 -14.36
N THR A 475 -23.13 12.20 -14.90
CA THR A 475 -23.77 13.47 -14.53
C THR A 475 -25.24 13.51 -14.96
N THR A 476 -25.55 13.05 -16.17
CA THR A 476 -26.93 13.00 -16.69
C THR A 476 -27.81 12.11 -15.80
N GLU A 477 -27.32 10.91 -15.45
CA GLU A 477 -28.07 9.99 -14.63
C GLU A 477 -28.31 10.52 -13.22
N ARG A 478 -27.28 11.10 -12.59
CA ARG A 478 -27.38 11.72 -11.27
C ARG A 478 -28.40 12.88 -11.26
N LEU A 479 -28.31 13.81 -12.20
CA LEU A 479 -29.20 14.96 -12.28
C LEU A 479 -30.65 14.55 -12.59
N ARG A 480 -30.84 13.59 -13.52
CA ARG A 480 -32.17 13.03 -13.82
C ARG A 480 -32.83 12.43 -12.57
N ARG A 481 -32.09 11.66 -11.80
CA ARG A 481 -32.55 11.06 -10.55
C ARG A 481 -32.87 12.12 -9.49
N SER A 482 -32.19 13.27 -9.56
CA SER A 482 -32.44 14.43 -8.69
C SER A 482 -33.58 15.34 -9.16
N GLY A 483 -34.30 14.98 -10.24
CA GLY A 483 -35.48 15.69 -10.71
C GLY A 483 -35.24 16.87 -11.66
N TYR A 484 -34.00 17.03 -12.18
CA TYR A 484 -33.71 18.06 -13.18
C TYR A 484 -34.36 17.73 -14.54
N SER A 485 -34.84 18.78 -15.23
CA SER A 485 -35.39 18.65 -16.57
C SER A 485 -34.30 18.33 -17.62
N TYR A 486 -34.70 17.83 -18.77
CA TYR A 486 -33.79 17.56 -19.88
C TYR A 486 -33.00 18.83 -20.31
N GLU A 487 -33.66 19.97 -20.35
CA GLU A 487 -33.06 21.25 -20.72
C GLU A 487 -31.96 21.66 -19.72
N GLU A 488 -32.24 21.57 -18.42
CA GLU A 488 -31.29 21.91 -17.37
C GLU A 488 -30.08 20.94 -17.38
N ILE A 489 -30.31 19.64 -17.59
CA ILE A 489 -29.24 18.67 -17.71
C ILE A 489 -28.39 18.98 -18.93
N ASN A 490 -29.04 19.24 -20.09
CA ASN A 490 -28.31 19.52 -21.32
C ASN A 490 -27.50 20.84 -21.24
N GLU A 491 -28.00 21.86 -20.55
CA GLU A 491 -27.27 23.11 -20.30
C GLU A 491 -25.92 22.81 -19.57
N ILE A 492 -25.92 21.86 -18.65
CA ILE A 492 -24.71 21.48 -17.89
C ILE A 492 -23.78 20.63 -18.72
N VAL A 493 -24.27 19.52 -19.27
CA VAL A 493 -23.41 18.51 -19.88
C VAL A 493 -22.92 18.90 -21.28
N SER A 494 -23.58 19.81 -21.98
CA SER A 494 -23.13 20.32 -23.28
C SER A 494 -21.88 21.21 -23.19
N LYS A 495 -21.57 21.75 -22.01
CA LYS A 495 -20.36 22.54 -21.76
C LYS A 495 -19.10 21.69 -21.61
N LEU A 496 -19.22 20.34 -21.45
CA LEU A 496 -18.07 19.43 -21.44
C LEU A 496 -17.32 19.53 -22.78
N ASN A 497 -16.05 19.89 -22.68
CA ASN A 497 -15.20 20.15 -23.85
C ASN A 497 -13.92 19.31 -23.81
N PRO A 498 -13.68 18.38 -24.77
CA PRO A 498 -12.46 17.58 -24.82
C PRO A 498 -11.19 18.41 -25.09
N ASP A 499 -11.31 19.64 -25.59
CA ASP A 499 -10.17 20.52 -25.85
C ASP A 499 -9.81 21.42 -24.67
N ALA A 500 -10.69 21.53 -23.66
CA ALA A 500 -10.45 22.28 -22.43
C ALA A 500 -9.42 21.57 -21.54
N LEU A 501 -8.55 22.34 -20.87
CA LEU A 501 -7.67 21.78 -19.83
C LEU A 501 -8.49 21.10 -18.75
N THR A 502 -8.30 19.81 -18.56
CA THR A 502 -9.08 18.98 -17.65
C THR A 502 -8.24 18.57 -16.45
N ILE A 503 -8.63 19.00 -15.25
CA ILE A 503 -7.96 18.71 -13.99
C ILE A 503 -8.83 17.71 -13.21
N GLY A 504 -8.24 16.58 -12.81
CA GLY A 504 -8.92 15.56 -12.03
C GLY A 504 -8.45 15.52 -10.58
N PHE A 505 -9.40 15.42 -9.67
CA PHE A 505 -9.18 15.13 -8.26
C PHE A 505 -10.02 13.92 -7.87
N SER A 506 -9.40 12.84 -7.49
CA SER A 506 -10.14 11.64 -7.10
C SER A 506 -9.48 10.92 -5.92
N ARG A 507 -10.13 11.02 -4.77
CA ARG A 507 -9.63 10.50 -3.49
C ARG A 507 -10.77 10.24 -2.53
N ARG A 508 -10.53 9.42 -1.47
CA ARG A 508 -11.43 9.40 -0.33
C ARG A 508 -11.55 10.82 0.23
N PHE A 509 -12.76 11.31 0.41
CA PHE A 509 -12.97 12.62 1.03
C PHE A 509 -12.66 12.50 2.52
N ALA A 510 -11.58 13.15 2.93
CA ALA A 510 -11.13 13.33 4.30
C ALA A 510 -10.48 14.71 4.40
N THR A 511 -10.55 15.34 5.57
CA THR A 511 -10.15 16.75 5.77
C THR A 511 -8.71 17.04 5.36
N TYR A 512 -7.75 16.16 5.70
CA TYR A 512 -6.34 16.35 5.37
C TYR A 512 -6.03 16.29 3.87
N LYS A 513 -6.93 15.70 3.06
CA LYS A 513 -6.78 15.65 1.59
C LYS A 513 -7.18 16.95 0.91
N ARG A 514 -7.81 17.85 1.64
CA ARG A 514 -8.12 19.25 1.28
C ARG A 514 -8.79 19.41 -0.09
N ALA A 515 -9.81 18.60 -0.38
CA ALA A 515 -10.50 18.62 -1.68
C ALA A 515 -11.01 20.00 -2.09
N THR A 516 -11.27 20.88 -1.13
CA THR A 516 -11.79 22.23 -1.32
C THR A 516 -10.72 23.32 -1.36
N LEU A 517 -9.43 22.98 -1.22
CA LEU A 517 -8.33 23.96 -1.22
C LEU A 517 -8.32 24.84 -2.49
N ILE A 518 -8.66 24.27 -3.64
CA ILE A 518 -8.74 24.97 -4.93
C ILE A 518 -9.82 26.06 -4.96
N PHE A 519 -10.76 26.04 -4.02
CA PHE A 519 -11.84 27.03 -3.86
C PHE A 519 -11.61 27.98 -2.68
N LYS A 520 -10.41 28.01 -2.10
CA LYS A 520 -10.07 28.90 -0.97
C LYS A 520 -10.29 30.38 -1.33
N ASP A 521 -9.99 30.74 -2.60
CA ASP A 521 -10.28 32.02 -3.20
C ASP A 521 -11.23 31.82 -4.39
N ILE A 522 -12.52 31.96 -4.12
CA ILE A 522 -13.60 31.72 -5.08
C ILE A 522 -13.58 32.78 -6.21
N GLU A 523 -13.22 34.03 -5.92
CA GLU A 523 -13.19 35.11 -6.91
C GLU A 523 -12.05 34.85 -7.91
N ARG A 524 -10.85 34.52 -7.42
CA ARG A 524 -9.71 34.19 -8.26
C ARG A 524 -9.98 32.96 -9.12
N MET A 525 -10.57 31.94 -8.53
CA MET A 525 -10.96 30.73 -9.28
C MET A 525 -12.03 31.03 -10.33
N THR A 526 -12.94 31.93 -10.05
CA THR A 526 -13.94 32.41 -11.02
C THR A 526 -13.25 33.05 -12.23
N GLN A 527 -12.24 33.89 -12.01
CA GLN A 527 -11.48 34.53 -13.09
C GLN A 527 -10.73 33.50 -13.94
N ILE A 528 -10.05 32.56 -13.28
CA ILE A 528 -9.31 31.46 -13.94
C ILE A 528 -10.26 30.65 -14.83
N MET A 529 -11.40 30.19 -14.31
CA MET A 529 -12.31 29.29 -15.03
C MET A 529 -13.19 29.95 -16.07
N ASN A 530 -13.35 31.28 -16.03
CA ASN A 530 -14.19 32.02 -16.99
C ASN A 530 -13.37 32.65 -18.13
N ASN A 531 -12.11 32.34 -18.27
CA ASN A 531 -11.29 32.73 -19.40
C ASN A 531 -11.72 31.97 -20.66
N LEU A 532 -12.47 32.65 -21.57
CA LEU A 532 -13.00 32.04 -22.79
C LEU A 532 -11.92 31.53 -23.76
N GLY A 533 -10.76 32.18 -23.76
CA GLY A 533 -9.61 31.77 -24.62
C GLY A 533 -8.84 30.56 -24.12
N LYS A 534 -9.00 30.20 -22.84
CA LYS A 534 -8.27 29.14 -22.18
C LYS A 534 -9.19 28.36 -21.22
N PRO A 535 -10.21 27.65 -21.76
CA PRO A 535 -11.23 27.00 -20.93
C PRO A 535 -10.65 25.88 -20.05
N ILE A 536 -11.11 25.81 -18.80
CA ILE A 536 -10.72 24.81 -17.81
C ILE A 536 -11.95 24.09 -17.28
N GLN A 537 -11.83 22.81 -17.02
CA GLN A 537 -12.86 22.01 -16.34
C GLN A 537 -12.25 21.14 -15.24
N LEU A 538 -12.99 20.99 -14.15
CA LEU A 538 -12.59 20.21 -12.99
C LEU A 538 -13.49 18.99 -12.85
N ILE A 539 -12.91 17.83 -12.57
CA ILE A 539 -13.63 16.59 -12.32
C ILE A 539 -13.24 16.06 -10.95
N PHE A 540 -14.21 15.96 -10.05
CA PHE A 540 -14.09 15.40 -8.72
C PHE A 540 -14.76 14.03 -8.65
N ALA A 541 -14.13 13.08 -7.94
CA ALA A 541 -14.71 11.79 -7.62
C ALA A 541 -14.19 11.29 -6.28
N GLY A 542 -14.97 10.49 -5.58
CA GLY A 542 -14.54 9.89 -4.31
C GLY A 542 -15.72 9.62 -3.38
N LYS A 543 -15.44 8.89 -2.32
CA LYS A 543 -16.39 8.54 -1.26
C LYS A 543 -15.86 9.03 0.08
N ALA A 544 -16.76 9.48 0.96
CA ALA A 544 -16.47 9.66 2.38
C ALA A 544 -16.90 8.41 3.16
N HIS A 545 -16.18 8.05 4.22
CA HIS A 545 -16.65 6.98 5.08
C HIS A 545 -18.04 7.33 5.64
N PRO A 546 -18.99 6.36 5.79
CA PRO A 546 -20.33 6.67 6.28
C PRO A 546 -20.38 7.34 7.66
N ALA A 547 -19.38 7.10 8.50
CA ALA A 547 -19.22 7.76 9.80
C ALA A 547 -18.42 9.08 9.75
N ASP A 548 -17.82 9.44 8.62
CA ASP A 548 -17.01 10.66 8.45
C ASP A 548 -17.90 11.81 7.95
N LYS A 549 -18.49 12.52 8.89
CA LYS A 549 -19.39 13.64 8.60
C LYS A 549 -18.67 14.80 7.91
N GLU A 550 -17.46 15.13 8.33
CA GLU A 550 -16.64 16.19 7.74
C GLU A 550 -16.31 15.87 6.28
N GLY A 551 -15.94 14.62 5.98
CA GLY A 551 -15.72 14.17 4.62
C GLY A 551 -16.98 14.24 3.74
N GLN A 552 -18.17 13.95 4.30
CA GLN A 552 -19.46 14.10 3.59
C GLN A 552 -19.79 15.58 3.34
N ASP A 553 -19.49 16.49 4.27
CA ASP A 553 -19.69 17.92 4.11
C ASP A 553 -18.79 18.52 3.02
N LEU A 554 -17.56 17.98 2.81
CA LEU A 554 -16.73 18.36 1.67
C LEU A 554 -17.38 17.99 0.32
N ILE A 555 -18.02 16.83 0.22
CA ILE A 555 -18.76 16.40 -1.00
C ILE A 555 -19.90 17.39 -1.27
N LYS A 556 -20.69 17.72 -0.24
CA LYS A 556 -21.79 18.67 -0.32
C LYS A 556 -21.31 20.05 -0.78
N TYR A 557 -20.24 20.57 -0.19
CA TYR A 557 -19.66 21.85 -0.56
C TYR A 557 -19.23 21.90 -2.04
N ILE A 558 -18.55 20.84 -2.54
CA ILE A 558 -18.17 20.77 -3.96
C ILE A 558 -19.39 20.74 -4.87
N HIS A 559 -20.46 20.04 -4.47
CA HIS A 559 -21.72 20.07 -5.19
C HIS A 559 -22.31 21.50 -5.25
N GLU A 560 -22.38 22.20 -4.12
CA GLU A 560 -22.88 23.58 -4.03
C GLU A 560 -22.08 24.52 -4.95
N VAL A 561 -20.74 24.45 -4.88
CA VAL A 561 -19.86 25.25 -5.76
C VAL A 561 -20.10 24.89 -7.24
N SER A 562 -20.26 23.63 -7.59
CA SER A 562 -20.48 23.17 -8.97
C SER A 562 -21.78 23.69 -9.58
N MET A 563 -22.77 24.03 -8.73
CA MET A 563 -24.07 24.55 -9.14
C MET A 563 -24.14 26.10 -9.18
N MET A 564 -23.08 26.81 -8.72
CA MET A 564 -23.00 28.26 -8.82
C MET A 564 -22.98 28.70 -10.29
N PRO A 565 -23.67 29.81 -10.69
CA PRO A 565 -23.77 30.22 -12.10
C PRO A 565 -22.43 30.29 -12.84
N GLN A 566 -21.37 30.81 -12.19
CA GLN A 566 -20.03 30.97 -12.76
C GLN A 566 -19.29 29.64 -12.99
N PHE A 567 -19.69 28.58 -12.31
CA PHE A 567 -19.04 27.25 -12.37
C PHE A 567 -19.91 26.15 -13.00
N LYS A 568 -21.21 26.43 -13.20
CA LYS A 568 -22.18 25.49 -13.76
C LYS A 568 -21.73 24.97 -15.14
N GLY A 569 -21.54 23.67 -15.25
CA GLY A 569 -21.05 23.01 -16.46
C GLY A 569 -19.52 23.05 -16.66
N LYS A 570 -18.75 23.45 -15.62
CA LYS A 570 -17.28 23.44 -15.62
C LYS A 570 -16.70 22.61 -14.50
N ILE A 571 -17.47 22.38 -13.41
CA ILE A 571 -17.11 21.52 -12.30
C ILE A 571 -18.07 20.34 -12.27
N PHE A 572 -17.52 19.14 -12.27
CA PHE A 572 -18.28 17.88 -12.29
C PHE A 572 -17.90 17.03 -11.08
N LEU A 573 -18.92 16.62 -10.31
CA LEU A 573 -18.77 15.71 -9.19
C LEU A 573 -19.39 14.37 -9.60
N LEU A 574 -18.53 13.33 -9.69
CA LEU A 574 -18.95 11.98 -10.07
C LEU A 574 -19.26 11.16 -8.83
N GLU A 575 -20.30 10.36 -8.91
CA GLU A 575 -20.68 9.45 -7.84
C GLU A 575 -20.15 8.02 -8.06
N ASN A 576 -20.19 7.24 -7.00
CA ASN A 576 -19.84 5.82 -6.97
C ASN A 576 -18.43 5.49 -7.48
N TYR A 577 -17.44 6.26 -7.02
CA TYR A 577 -16.03 6.03 -7.35
C TYR A 577 -15.59 4.59 -7.04
N ASN A 578 -15.00 3.93 -8.02
CA ASN A 578 -14.49 2.55 -7.97
C ASN A 578 -13.26 2.39 -8.89
N ILE A 579 -12.72 1.17 -9.02
CA ILE A 579 -11.54 0.85 -9.85
C ILE A 579 -11.81 1.20 -11.32
N ALA A 580 -12.99 0.87 -11.87
CA ALA A 580 -13.33 1.14 -13.26
C ALA A 580 -13.31 2.64 -13.56
N LEU A 581 -14.01 3.45 -12.74
CA LEU A 581 -14.03 4.92 -12.88
C LEU A 581 -12.61 5.51 -12.71
N SER A 582 -11.83 4.95 -11.77
CA SER A 582 -10.44 5.36 -11.56
C SER A 582 -9.58 5.20 -12.80
N ARG A 583 -9.69 4.06 -13.52
CA ARG A 583 -8.93 3.83 -14.78
C ARG A 583 -9.21 4.89 -15.84
N TYR A 584 -10.46 5.35 -15.96
CA TYR A 584 -10.81 6.43 -16.88
C TYR A 584 -10.22 7.76 -16.45
N LEU A 585 -10.31 8.11 -15.17
CA LEU A 585 -9.82 9.38 -14.62
C LEU A 585 -8.29 9.47 -14.76
N VAL A 586 -7.52 8.48 -14.26
CA VAL A 586 -6.05 8.52 -14.27
C VAL A 586 -5.44 8.43 -15.68
N SER A 587 -6.24 8.13 -16.70
CA SER A 587 -5.77 8.05 -18.09
C SER A 587 -6.39 9.10 -19.02
N GLY A 588 -7.39 9.85 -18.55
CA GLY A 588 -8.18 10.74 -19.40
C GLY A 588 -8.20 12.21 -19.00
N VAL A 589 -7.73 12.59 -17.79
CA VAL A 589 -7.51 14.00 -17.46
C VAL A 589 -6.13 14.46 -17.97
N ASP A 590 -5.91 15.77 -18.04
CA ASP A 590 -4.60 16.34 -18.43
C ASP A 590 -3.69 16.49 -17.20
N VAL A 591 -4.28 16.90 -16.08
CA VAL A 591 -3.58 17.15 -14.81
C VAL A 591 -4.22 16.36 -13.69
N TRP A 592 -3.39 15.72 -12.87
CA TRP A 592 -3.80 15.03 -11.66
C TRP A 592 -3.49 15.88 -10.43
N LEU A 593 -4.53 16.42 -9.81
CA LEU A 593 -4.41 17.26 -8.62
C LEU A 593 -4.35 16.42 -7.36
N ASN A 594 -3.31 16.67 -6.53
CA ASN A 594 -3.10 15.97 -5.28
C ASN A 594 -2.55 16.94 -4.22
N ASN A 595 -3.39 17.37 -3.31
CA ASN A 595 -3.08 18.45 -2.37
C ASN A 595 -3.28 18.05 -0.89
N PRO A 596 -2.69 16.93 -0.42
CA PRO A 596 -2.78 16.57 0.99
C PRO A 596 -2.08 17.60 1.86
N ARG A 597 -2.43 17.63 3.14
CA ARG A 597 -1.67 18.39 4.15
C ARG A 597 -0.40 17.60 4.46
N ARG A 598 0.76 18.18 4.15
CA ARG A 598 2.06 17.56 4.45
C ARG A 598 2.33 17.58 5.97
N PRO A 599 2.84 16.48 6.58
CA PRO A 599 3.25 15.20 5.97
C PRO A 599 2.22 14.07 6.13
N MET A 600 0.94 14.33 5.97
CA MET A 600 -0.15 13.39 6.28
C MET A 600 -0.45 12.34 5.19
N GLU A 601 0.18 12.44 4.02
CA GLU A 601 0.05 11.42 2.97
C GLU A 601 1.23 10.44 3.03
N ALA A 602 0.99 9.24 3.51
CA ALA A 602 2.06 8.24 3.67
C ALA A 602 2.78 7.90 2.35
N SER A 603 2.06 7.73 1.28
CA SER A 603 2.60 7.53 -0.06
C SER A 603 1.71 8.16 -1.12
N GLY A 604 0.46 7.72 -1.24
CA GLY A 604 -0.38 7.93 -2.40
C GLY A 604 0.10 7.07 -3.58
N THR A 605 -0.83 6.60 -4.40
CA THR A 605 -0.52 5.82 -5.63
C THR A 605 -1.29 6.33 -6.85
N SER A 606 -2.28 7.21 -6.65
CA SER A 606 -3.10 7.71 -7.76
C SER A 606 -2.31 8.56 -8.75
N GLY A 607 -1.37 9.38 -8.26
CA GLY A 607 -0.45 10.15 -9.10
C GLY A 607 0.50 9.27 -9.91
N GLN A 608 0.92 8.13 -9.38
CA GLN A 608 1.74 7.14 -10.10
C GLN A 608 0.94 6.50 -11.25
N LYS A 609 -0.36 6.19 -11.02
CA LYS A 609 -1.28 5.70 -12.06
C LYS A 609 -1.49 6.74 -13.16
N ALA A 610 -1.61 7.99 -12.79
CA ALA A 610 -1.72 9.12 -13.71
C ALA A 610 -0.45 9.25 -14.56
N SER A 611 0.73 9.26 -13.93
CA SER A 611 2.01 9.42 -14.63
C SER A 611 2.25 8.36 -15.70
N VAL A 612 2.01 7.08 -15.41
CA VAL A 612 2.25 6.00 -16.38
C VAL A 612 1.33 6.10 -17.62
N ASN A 613 0.23 6.83 -17.49
CA ASN A 613 -0.70 7.17 -18.57
C ASN A 613 -0.39 8.52 -19.24
N GLY A 614 0.70 9.20 -18.87
CA GLY A 614 1.07 10.50 -19.42
C GLY A 614 0.29 11.69 -18.82
N VAL A 615 -0.56 11.46 -17.84
CA VAL A 615 -1.22 12.52 -17.08
C VAL A 615 -0.23 13.16 -16.14
N ILE A 616 -0.17 14.49 -16.11
CA ILE A 616 0.87 15.23 -15.39
C ILE A 616 0.43 15.50 -13.95
N ASN A 617 1.29 15.23 -12.98
CA ASN A 617 1.01 15.50 -11.57
C ASN A 617 1.15 16.99 -11.24
N PHE A 618 0.18 17.48 -10.48
CA PHE A 618 0.22 18.74 -9.78
C PHE A 618 -0.06 18.48 -8.30
N SER A 619 0.99 18.42 -7.48
CA SER A 619 0.88 17.87 -6.15
C SER A 619 1.74 18.59 -5.12
N VAL A 620 1.28 18.58 -3.87
CA VAL A 620 2.11 18.90 -2.71
C VAL A 620 3.28 17.91 -2.64
N LEU A 621 4.44 18.35 -2.17
CA LEU A 621 5.64 17.53 -1.95
C LEU A 621 5.46 16.62 -0.72
N ASP A 622 4.54 15.68 -0.82
CA ASP A 622 4.20 14.71 0.22
C ASP A 622 4.16 13.28 -0.33
N GLY A 623 4.29 12.30 0.54
CA GLY A 623 4.32 10.90 0.17
C GLY A 623 5.37 10.59 -0.91
N TRP A 624 4.94 9.87 -1.97
CA TRP A 624 5.83 9.49 -3.07
C TRP A 624 6.34 10.70 -3.89
N TRP A 625 5.54 11.81 -3.98
CA TRP A 625 5.92 12.97 -4.79
C TRP A 625 7.08 13.76 -4.18
N ALA A 626 7.29 13.68 -2.85
CA ALA A 626 8.44 14.27 -2.17
C ALA A 626 9.78 13.71 -2.71
N GLU A 627 9.81 12.48 -3.20
CA GLU A 627 10.97 11.82 -3.79
C GLU A 627 10.86 11.58 -5.31
N GLY A 628 9.68 11.78 -5.88
CA GLY A 628 9.38 11.54 -7.29
C GLY A 628 9.43 12.78 -8.18
N TYR A 629 9.33 13.96 -7.60
CA TYR A 629 9.39 15.22 -8.34
C TYR A 629 10.82 15.53 -8.82
N THR A 630 10.98 15.83 -10.11
CA THR A 630 12.27 16.09 -10.76
C THR A 630 12.37 17.46 -11.42
N GLN A 631 11.42 18.37 -11.16
CA GLN A 631 11.24 19.68 -11.81
C GLN A 631 10.83 19.62 -13.28
N THR A 632 11.02 18.49 -13.96
CA THR A 632 10.72 18.30 -15.39
C THR A 632 9.50 17.41 -15.64
N ASN A 633 8.97 16.75 -14.61
CA ASN A 633 7.93 15.70 -14.73
C ASN A 633 6.55 16.11 -14.18
N GLY A 634 6.37 17.38 -13.84
CA GLY A 634 5.12 17.90 -13.29
C GLY A 634 5.32 19.19 -12.49
N TRP A 635 4.37 19.49 -11.62
CA TRP A 635 4.39 20.72 -10.82
C TRP A 635 4.16 20.44 -9.34
N THR A 636 4.65 21.37 -8.50
CA THR A 636 4.48 21.33 -7.04
C THR A 636 3.49 22.38 -6.56
N ILE A 637 2.84 22.07 -5.43
CA ILE A 637 2.03 23.00 -4.63
C ILE A 637 2.81 23.21 -3.34
N GLY A 638 3.05 24.48 -2.97
CA GLY A 638 3.81 24.83 -1.79
C GLY A 638 5.30 24.45 -1.87
N THR A 639 5.91 24.38 -0.72
CA THR A 639 7.34 24.05 -0.53
C THR A 639 7.50 22.97 0.55
N ASN A 640 8.76 22.67 0.92
CA ASN A 640 9.07 21.79 2.05
C ASN A 640 9.06 22.52 3.41
N ALA A 641 8.63 23.80 3.45
CA ALA A 641 8.59 24.57 4.68
C ALA A 641 7.64 23.97 5.71
N GLU A 642 7.98 24.13 6.96
CA GLU A 642 7.10 23.90 8.11
C GLU A 642 6.29 25.17 8.37
N TYR A 643 5.07 25.01 8.87
CA TYR A 643 4.12 26.10 9.11
C TYR A 643 3.63 26.05 10.54
N ASP A 644 3.45 27.23 11.15
CA ASP A 644 2.99 27.35 12.54
C ASP A 644 1.56 26.88 12.75
N SER A 645 0.76 26.84 11.68
CA SER A 645 -0.63 26.39 11.74
C SER A 645 -1.10 25.77 10.42
N TYR A 646 -2.19 25.00 10.49
CA TYR A 646 -2.85 24.44 9.31
C TYR A 646 -3.44 25.53 8.42
N GLU A 647 -3.92 26.62 9.00
CA GLU A 647 -4.46 27.77 8.26
C GLU A 647 -3.38 28.47 7.46
N ALA A 648 -2.18 28.67 8.04
CA ALA A 648 -1.02 29.24 7.38
C ALA A 648 -0.57 28.37 6.21
N GLN A 649 -0.49 27.06 6.41
CA GLN A 649 -0.18 26.10 5.34
C GLN A 649 -1.23 26.14 4.23
N ASP A 650 -2.52 26.13 4.55
CA ASP A 650 -3.60 26.18 3.57
C ASP A 650 -3.57 27.48 2.76
N MET A 651 -3.23 28.60 3.38
CA MET A 651 -3.09 29.89 2.70
C MET A 651 -1.90 29.87 1.72
N ALA A 652 -0.74 29.44 2.19
CA ALA A 652 0.48 29.38 1.38
C ALA A 652 0.31 28.41 0.19
N ASP A 653 -0.22 27.22 0.44
CA ASP A 653 -0.44 26.20 -0.58
C ASP A 653 -1.49 26.64 -1.61
N SER A 654 -2.60 27.29 -1.20
CA SER A 654 -3.60 27.79 -2.13
C SER A 654 -3.04 28.89 -3.04
N GLN A 655 -2.26 29.83 -2.51
CA GLN A 655 -1.61 30.89 -3.30
C GLN A 655 -0.60 30.28 -4.30
N SER A 656 0.21 29.33 -3.86
CA SER A 656 1.13 28.57 -4.73
C SER A 656 0.39 27.84 -5.84
N MET A 657 -0.76 27.24 -5.51
CA MET A 657 -1.62 26.52 -6.46
C MET A 657 -2.12 27.44 -7.55
N TYR A 658 -2.72 28.58 -7.21
CA TYR A 658 -3.23 29.55 -8.19
C TYR A 658 -2.11 30.10 -9.06
N HIS A 659 -1.01 30.55 -8.46
CA HIS A 659 0.14 31.05 -9.21
C HIS A 659 0.65 30.02 -10.24
N THR A 660 0.80 28.75 -9.82
CA THR A 660 1.25 27.69 -10.71
C THR A 660 0.25 27.40 -11.83
N LEU A 661 -1.05 27.43 -11.55
CA LEU A 661 -2.10 27.30 -12.57
C LEU A 661 -2.01 28.43 -13.61
N GLU A 662 -1.96 29.68 -13.16
CA GLU A 662 -2.01 30.88 -14.01
C GLU A 662 -0.74 31.05 -14.84
N GLU A 663 0.45 30.89 -14.22
CA GLU A 663 1.72 31.22 -14.83
C GLU A 663 2.43 30.06 -15.53
N LYS A 664 2.09 28.80 -15.16
CA LYS A 664 2.79 27.63 -15.67
C LYS A 664 1.88 26.66 -16.41
N ILE A 665 0.84 26.13 -15.74
CA ILE A 665 0.04 25.01 -16.28
C ILE A 665 -0.79 25.45 -17.48
N ILE A 666 -1.62 26.48 -17.29
CA ILE A 666 -2.52 27.00 -18.32
C ILE A 666 -1.75 27.51 -19.54
N PRO A 667 -0.72 28.37 -19.38
CA PRO A 667 0.07 28.82 -20.53
C PRO A 667 0.72 27.66 -21.28
N THR A 668 1.33 26.70 -20.57
CA THR A 668 2.00 25.56 -21.22
C THR A 668 1.04 24.68 -22.00
N TYR A 669 -0.20 24.43 -21.48
CA TYR A 669 -1.19 23.61 -22.18
C TYR A 669 -1.71 24.28 -23.46
N TYR A 670 -1.90 25.60 -23.46
CA TYR A 670 -2.45 26.35 -24.57
C TYR A 670 -1.40 26.92 -25.55
N ASP A 671 -0.11 26.79 -25.27
CA ASP A 671 0.98 27.12 -26.21
C ASP A 671 1.10 26.03 -27.28
N ARG A 672 0.13 25.99 -28.20
CA ARG A 672 -0.01 24.95 -29.22
C ARG A 672 0.56 25.41 -30.57
N ASP A 673 1.27 24.51 -31.23
CA ASP A 673 1.75 24.70 -32.60
C ASP A 673 0.60 24.61 -33.63
N LYS A 674 0.94 24.73 -34.93
CA LYS A 674 -0.01 24.60 -36.01
C LYS A 674 -0.76 23.28 -36.10
N ASN A 675 -0.27 22.24 -35.43
CA ASN A 675 -0.87 20.90 -35.36
C ASN A 675 -1.74 20.76 -34.08
N GLY A 676 -1.88 21.81 -33.29
CA GLY A 676 -2.65 21.81 -32.05
C GLY A 676 -1.94 21.12 -30.88
N ILE A 677 -0.61 20.93 -30.93
CA ILE A 677 0.19 20.22 -29.92
C ILE A 677 1.14 21.19 -29.23
N SER A 678 1.16 21.20 -27.90
CA SER A 678 2.17 21.91 -27.12
C SER A 678 3.42 21.05 -26.96
N LYS A 679 4.53 21.49 -27.51
CA LYS A 679 5.82 20.76 -27.41
C LYS A 679 6.29 20.64 -25.96
N LYS A 680 6.18 21.73 -25.19
CA LYS A 680 6.57 21.71 -23.79
C LYS A 680 5.68 20.80 -22.96
N TRP A 681 4.37 20.73 -23.25
CA TRP A 681 3.47 19.77 -22.62
C TRP A 681 3.88 18.33 -22.89
N MET A 682 4.20 18.01 -24.16
CA MET A 682 4.64 16.68 -24.57
C MET A 682 5.96 16.29 -23.89
N GLU A 683 6.88 17.21 -23.72
CA GLU A 683 8.13 16.98 -23.00
C GLU A 683 7.85 16.59 -21.54
N ILE A 684 6.99 17.35 -20.84
CA ILE A 684 6.61 17.06 -19.45
C ILE A 684 5.89 15.70 -19.35
N MET A 685 4.96 15.40 -20.28
CA MET A 685 4.28 14.09 -20.35
C MET A 685 5.27 12.93 -20.46
N LYS A 686 6.22 13.03 -21.40
CA LYS A 686 7.24 11.99 -21.58
C LYS A 686 8.13 11.85 -20.36
N ASN A 687 8.58 12.97 -19.78
CA ASN A 687 9.40 12.96 -18.56
C ASN A 687 8.62 12.37 -17.37
N SER A 688 7.33 12.67 -17.26
CA SER A 688 6.46 12.06 -16.25
C SER A 688 6.47 10.53 -16.36
N ILE A 689 6.28 9.98 -17.56
CA ILE A 689 6.30 8.53 -17.80
C ILE A 689 7.68 7.94 -17.52
N ILE A 690 8.75 8.56 -18.03
CA ILE A 690 10.14 8.07 -17.94
C ILE A 690 10.59 7.98 -16.48
N THR A 691 10.38 9.02 -15.71
CA THR A 691 10.87 9.12 -14.33
C THR A 691 10.07 8.31 -13.33
N THR A 692 8.87 7.88 -13.71
CA THR A 692 7.95 7.21 -12.78
C THR A 692 7.68 5.75 -13.14
N GLY A 693 7.71 5.40 -14.40
CA GLY A 693 7.24 4.09 -14.89
C GLY A 693 7.96 2.90 -14.25
N GLY A 694 9.28 2.94 -14.16
CA GLY A 694 10.10 1.91 -13.50
C GLY A 694 10.07 2.05 -11.98
N LYS A 695 10.44 3.23 -11.51
CA LYS A 695 10.67 3.55 -10.09
C LYS A 695 9.43 3.33 -9.22
N TYR A 696 8.23 3.57 -9.76
CA TYR A 696 6.98 3.46 -8.98
C TYR A 696 6.07 2.32 -9.49
N SER A 697 6.64 1.26 -10.05
CA SER A 697 5.94 0.01 -10.30
C SER A 697 5.93 -0.89 -9.06
N THR A 698 4.86 -1.67 -8.85
CA THR A 698 4.86 -2.71 -7.82
C THR A 698 5.85 -3.84 -8.14
N ALA A 699 6.30 -3.99 -9.38
CA ALA A 699 7.40 -4.89 -9.72
C ALA A 699 8.69 -4.44 -9.01
N ARG A 700 9.11 -3.16 -9.11
CA ARG A 700 10.25 -2.61 -8.37
C ARG A 700 10.02 -2.70 -6.86
N MET A 701 8.81 -2.34 -6.37
CA MET A 701 8.47 -2.42 -4.96
C MET A 701 8.68 -3.84 -4.40
N LEU A 702 8.23 -4.87 -5.12
CA LEU A 702 8.40 -6.27 -4.70
C LEU A 702 9.84 -6.78 -4.82
N VAL A 703 10.60 -6.27 -5.79
CA VAL A 703 12.05 -6.49 -5.87
C VAL A 703 12.72 -5.97 -4.61
N ASP A 704 12.36 -4.76 -4.15
CA ASP A 704 12.89 -4.16 -2.93
C ASP A 704 12.45 -4.95 -1.68
N TYR A 705 11.17 -5.28 -1.53
CA TYR A 705 10.70 -6.13 -0.42
C TYR A 705 11.44 -7.46 -0.38
N THR A 706 11.65 -8.08 -1.54
CA THR A 706 12.34 -9.38 -1.62
C THR A 706 13.79 -9.26 -1.21
N ASN A 707 14.52 -8.28 -1.75
CA ASN A 707 15.95 -8.11 -1.50
C ASN A 707 16.24 -7.62 -0.07
N GLN A 708 15.45 -6.66 0.44
CA GLN A 708 15.74 -5.97 1.70
C GLN A 708 15.10 -6.64 2.91
N LEU A 709 13.98 -7.36 2.73
CA LEU A 709 13.17 -7.85 3.84
C LEU A 709 12.98 -9.38 3.78
N TYR A 710 12.43 -9.92 2.67
CA TYR A 710 12.05 -11.34 2.64
C TYR A 710 13.25 -12.27 2.65
N ILE A 711 14.22 -12.11 1.74
CA ILE A 711 15.38 -13.00 1.64
C ILE A 711 16.27 -12.93 2.89
N PRO A 712 16.59 -11.74 3.45
CA PRO A 712 17.32 -11.69 4.72
C PRO A 712 16.64 -12.45 5.86
N LEU A 713 15.31 -12.31 5.98
CA LEU A 713 14.55 -13.04 7.00
C LEU A 713 14.44 -14.54 6.70
N CYS A 714 14.27 -14.95 5.42
CA CYS A 714 14.31 -16.36 5.05
C CYS A 714 15.62 -17.03 5.47
N ASN A 715 16.74 -16.35 5.25
CA ASN A 715 18.07 -16.86 5.64
C ASN A 715 18.21 -16.96 7.16
N LEU A 716 17.75 -15.94 7.90
CA LEU A 716 17.77 -15.98 9.36
C LEU A 716 16.83 -17.05 9.92
N THR A 717 15.63 -17.19 9.37
CA THR A 717 14.68 -18.23 9.77
C THR A 717 15.27 -19.63 9.61
N LYS A 718 15.98 -19.88 8.51
CA LYS A 718 16.67 -21.18 8.30
C LYS A 718 17.71 -21.43 9.38
N LYS A 719 18.56 -20.46 9.69
CA LYS A 719 19.54 -20.55 10.80
C LYS A 719 18.87 -20.88 12.15
N TYR A 720 17.73 -20.21 12.45
CA TYR A 720 17.01 -20.42 13.72
C TYR A 720 16.35 -21.80 13.80
N TYR A 721 15.79 -22.30 12.69
CA TYR A 721 15.13 -23.60 12.67
C TYR A 721 16.11 -24.79 12.60
N GLU A 722 17.28 -24.61 11.99
CA GLU A 722 18.31 -25.65 11.89
C GLU A 722 18.97 -25.93 13.23
N ASN A 723 19.04 -24.92 14.11
CA ASN A 723 19.61 -25.10 15.44
C ASN A 723 18.94 -24.25 16.52
N ILE A 724 17.96 -24.83 17.21
CA ILE A 724 17.20 -24.12 18.28
C ILE A 724 18.10 -23.79 19.47
N ASP A 725 19.15 -24.55 19.73
CA ASP A 725 20.09 -24.29 20.82
C ASP A 725 20.83 -22.97 20.57
N ASN A 726 21.08 -22.61 19.30
CA ASN A 726 21.64 -21.30 18.96
C ASN A 726 20.68 -20.16 19.32
N VAL A 727 19.36 -20.34 19.16
CA VAL A 727 18.37 -19.32 19.55
C VAL A 727 18.28 -19.21 21.06
N ALA A 728 18.37 -20.35 21.80
CA ALA A 728 18.43 -20.33 23.25
C ALA A 728 19.69 -19.64 23.75
N SER A 729 20.84 -19.89 23.13
CA SER A 729 22.12 -19.21 23.43
C SER A 729 22.05 -17.73 23.14
N TYR A 730 21.44 -17.33 21.99
CA TYR A 730 21.20 -15.93 21.64
C TYR A 730 20.29 -15.23 22.66
N ASN A 731 19.26 -15.94 23.14
CA ASN A 731 18.37 -15.41 24.17
C ASN A 731 19.08 -15.22 25.52
N ALA A 732 19.94 -16.18 25.91
CA ALA A 732 20.80 -16.08 27.10
C ALA A 732 21.77 -14.91 26.98
N TRP A 733 22.42 -14.72 25.81
CA TRP A 733 23.27 -13.59 25.50
C TRP A 733 22.53 -12.24 25.64
N LYS A 734 21.31 -12.12 25.12
CA LYS A 734 20.49 -10.91 25.31
C LYS A 734 20.25 -10.61 26.78
N LYS A 735 19.92 -11.62 27.58
CA LYS A 735 19.67 -11.47 29.00
C LYS A 735 20.92 -10.96 29.74
N GLU A 736 22.06 -11.55 29.47
CA GLU A 736 23.35 -11.12 30.02
C GLU A 736 23.66 -9.67 29.65
N LEU A 737 23.43 -9.29 28.38
CA LEU A 737 23.59 -7.92 27.92
C LEU A 737 22.69 -6.91 28.66
N PHE A 738 21.38 -7.23 28.79
CA PHE A 738 20.45 -6.35 29.51
C PHE A 738 20.81 -6.18 30.99
N GLU A 739 21.33 -7.22 31.64
CA GLU A 739 21.74 -7.16 33.06
C GLU A 739 23.00 -6.29 33.26
N ASN A 740 23.97 -6.36 32.34
CA ASN A 740 25.31 -5.75 32.48
C ASN A 740 25.49 -4.45 31.68
N TRP A 741 24.55 -4.07 30.79
CA TRP A 741 24.69 -2.92 29.89
C TRP A 741 24.91 -1.59 30.61
N LYS A 742 24.32 -1.41 31.79
CA LYS A 742 24.45 -0.21 32.62
C LYS A 742 25.90 0.02 33.12
N ASP A 743 26.67 -1.06 33.25
CA ASP A 743 28.01 -1.04 33.83
C ASP A 743 29.09 -0.64 32.83
N ILE A 744 28.77 -0.52 31.54
CA ILE A 744 29.66 -0.01 30.48
C ILE A 744 30.02 1.46 30.81
N LYS A 745 31.32 1.80 30.72
CA LYS A 745 31.81 3.17 30.82
C LYS A 745 32.57 3.54 29.56
N ILE A 746 32.42 4.77 29.13
CA ILE A 746 33.11 5.32 27.96
C ILE A 746 33.86 6.58 28.44
N THR A 747 35.17 6.67 28.16
CA THR A 747 36.01 7.81 28.51
C THR A 747 36.69 8.32 27.26
N GLN A 748 36.64 9.63 27.03
CA GLN A 748 37.28 10.26 25.87
C GLN A 748 38.75 10.58 26.23
N GLU A 749 39.68 10.18 25.38
CA GLU A 749 41.10 10.49 25.65
C GLU A 749 41.52 11.85 25.08
N ASN A 750 41.09 12.20 23.86
CA ASN A 750 41.46 13.45 23.22
C ASN A 750 40.27 14.37 23.10
N ASN A 751 40.29 15.50 23.79
CA ASN A 751 39.28 16.54 23.67
C ASN A 751 39.71 17.58 22.64
N PHE A 752 39.09 17.56 21.45
CA PHE A 752 39.34 18.55 20.40
C PHE A 752 38.33 19.72 20.49
N ASP A 753 38.16 20.28 21.67
CA ASP A 753 37.31 21.48 21.82
C ASP A 753 37.92 22.66 21.10
N ASN A 754 37.16 23.36 20.26
CA ASN A 754 37.51 24.62 19.58
C ASN A 754 38.72 24.55 18.65
N ILE A 755 39.00 23.45 18.00
CA ILE A 755 40.00 23.39 16.93
C ILE A 755 39.43 23.90 15.60
N THR A 756 40.27 24.50 14.78
CA THR A 756 39.92 24.87 13.40
C THR A 756 40.74 24.02 12.44
N ILE A 757 40.02 23.37 11.50
CA ILE A 757 40.66 22.55 10.46
C ILE A 757 40.07 22.91 9.10
N ASP A 758 40.83 22.67 8.04
CA ASP A 758 40.37 22.90 6.68
C ASP A 758 39.41 21.80 6.22
N ALA A 759 38.36 22.17 5.48
CA ALA A 759 37.43 21.20 4.91
C ALA A 759 38.14 20.22 3.96
N GLY A 760 37.80 18.97 4.05
CA GLY A 760 38.44 17.87 3.33
C GLY A 760 39.54 17.15 4.13
N ASN A 761 39.90 17.65 5.31
CA ASN A 761 40.77 16.95 6.23
C ASN A 761 40.00 15.98 7.15
N ASN A 762 40.74 15.00 7.66
CA ASN A 762 40.26 14.03 8.62
C ASN A 762 40.85 14.35 10.00
N ILE A 763 40.08 14.10 11.05
CA ILE A 763 40.55 14.05 12.41
C ILE A 763 40.49 12.63 12.94
N GLU A 764 41.54 12.24 13.70
CA GLU A 764 41.55 10.95 14.40
C GLU A 764 40.98 11.14 15.80
N VAL A 765 39.95 10.43 16.14
CA VAL A 765 39.26 10.50 17.43
C VAL A 765 39.31 9.14 18.12
N GLY A 766 39.41 9.13 19.46
CA GLY A 766 39.52 7.91 20.24
C GLY A 766 38.76 7.95 21.56
N CYS A 767 38.42 6.78 22.05
CA CYS A 767 37.81 6.58 23.37
C CYS A 767 38.24 5.26 23.98
N GLU A 768 38.33 5.24 25.32
CA GLU A 768 38.46 4.03 26.11
C GLU A 768 37.05 3.53 26.52
N VAL A 769 36.82 2.23 26.38
CA VAL A 769 35.57 1.56 26.81
C VAL A 769 35.91 0.53 27.87
N GLU A 770 35.32 0.65 29.07
CA GLU A 770 35.45 -0.30 30.16
C GLU A 770 34.24 -1.28 30.11
N LEU A 771 34.53 -2.58 29.99
CA LEU A 771 33.53 -3.67 29.85
C LEU A 771 33.69 -4.72 30.98
N PRO A 772 33.23 -4.44 32.20
CA PRO A 772 33.49 -5.33 33.34
C PRO A 772 32.92 -6.73 33.18
N ASN A 773 31.74 -6.88 32.56
CA ASN A 773 31.00 -8.11 32.49
C ASN A 773 30.48 -8.43 31.06
N ILE A 774 30.99 -7.76 30.03
CA ILE A 774 30.57 -7.97 28.65
C ILE A 774 31.81 -8.27 27.80
N ASP A 775 31.71 -9.27 26.93
CA ASP A 775 32.78 -9.60 25.99
C ASP A 775 32.88 -8.53 24.90
N VAL A 776 34.11 -8.15 24.56
CA VAL A 776 34.42 -7.12 23.55
C VAL A 776 33.84 -7.44 22.16
N ASP A 777 33.70 -8.71 21.83
CA ASP A 777 33.12 -9.17 20.56
C ASP A 777 31.60 -8.97 20.47
N ASN A 778 30.93 -8.72 21.60
CA ASN A 778 29.50 -8.52 21.73
C ASN A 778 29.05 -7.07 21.56
N ILE A 779 30.00 -6.18 21.26
CA ILE A 779 29.72 -4.76 21.08
C ILE A 779 30.32 -4.21 19.79
N THR A 780 29.81 -3.05 19.37
CA THR A 780 30.43 -2.15 18.40
C THR A 780 30.53 -0.78 19.03
N VAL A 781 31.72 -0.17 18.93
CA VAL A 781 31.95 1.23 19.32
C VAL A 781 31.86 2.09 18.08
N GLU A 782 31.14 3.20 18.17
CA GLU A 782 30.85 4.07 17.03
C GLU A 782 31.17 5.54 17.38
N ALA A 783 31.80 6.24 16.46
CA ALA A 783 31.88 7.70 16.46
C ALA A 783 30.64 8.25 15.75
N TYR A 784 29.90 9.12 16.44
CA TYR A 784 28.66 9.77 16.01
C TYR A 784 28.93 11.26 15.86
N TYR A 785 28.86 11.80 14.64
CA TYR A 785 29.24 13.17 14.37
C TYR A 785 28.38 13.82 13.29
N GLY A 786 28.33 15.18 13.31
CA GLY A 786 27.60 15.96 12.33
C GLY A 786 27.71 17.45 12.58
N LYS A 787 27.04 18.25 11.76
CA LYS A 787 27.01 19.71 11.95
C LYS A 787 26.13 20.06 13.14
N ILE A 788 26.65 20.95 14.00
CA ILE A 788 25.89 21.52 15.12
C ILE A 788 25.23 22.81 14.66
N LEU A 789 23.92 22.89 14.85
CA LEU A 789 23.15 24.12 14.67
C LEU A 789 23.27 25.03 15.91
N ASP A 790 22.84 26.29 15.77
CA ASP A 790 22.84 27.29 16.85
C ASP A 790 22.00 26.87 18.08
N ASN A 791 21.02 25.98 17.89
CA ASN A 791 20.22 25.41 18.98
C ASN A 791 20.84 24.15 19.62
N GLY A 792 22.05 23.76 19.24
CA GLY A 792 22.76 22.58 19.75
C GLY A 792 22.36 21.24 19.14
N VAL A 793 21.44 21.24 18.18
CA VAL A 793 21.01 20.02 17.46
C VAL A 793 22.08 19.63 16.44
N VAL A 794 22.40 18.34 16.35
CA VAL A 794 23.33 17.80 15.35
C VAL A 794 22.54 17.41 14.09
N GLU A 795 22.86 18.04 12.98
CA GLU A 795 22.29 17.72 11.66
C GLU A 795 23.25 16.89 10.81
N ASN A 796 22.68 16.20 9.83
CA ASN A 796 23.41 15.39 8.85
C ASN A 796 24.37 14.40 9.52
N VAL A 797 23.86 13.69 10.51
CA VAL A 797 24.61 12.73 11.31
C VAL A 797 25.28 11.68 10.44
N SER A 798 26.58 11.49 10.68
CA SER A 798 27.38 10.37 10.16
C SER A 798 27.80 9.48 11.32
N ILE A 799 27.81 8.18 11.07
CA ILE A 799 28.19 7.16 12.05
C ILE A 799 29.32 6.34 11.44
N THR A 800 30.44 6.27 12.16
CA THR A 800 31.62 5.49 11.72
C THR A 800 31.98 4.47 12.79
N PRO A 801 32.00 3.16 12.48
CA PRO A 801 32.50 2.14 13.39
C PRO A 801 33.99 2.43 13.74
N MET A 802 34.31 2.23 15.00
CA MET A 802 35.70 2.44 15.52
C MET A 802 36.43 1.11 15.56
N LYS A 803 37.74 1.18 15.39
CA LYS A 803 38.64 0.03 15.41
C LYS A 803 39.26 -0.11 16.77
N LEU A 804 39.30 -1.32 17.31
CA LEU A 804 40.05 -1.65 18.52
C LEU A 804 41.55 -1.61 18.22
N GLU A 805 42.30 -0.77 18.92
CA GLU A 805 43.77 -0.59 18.77
C GLU A 805 44.51 -1.26 19.92
N GLU A 806 44.03 -1.11 21.16
CA GLU A 806 44.69 -1.66 22.36
C GLU A 806 43.68 -2.32 23.30
N SER A 807 44.08 -3.39 23.99
CA SER A 807 43.25 -4.10 24.98
C SER A 807 44.03 -4.35 26.27
N ASP A 808 43.44 -4.00 27.41
CA ASP A 808 43.86 -4.36 28.74
C ASP A 808 42.84 -5.35 29.34
N GLU A 809 43.16 -6.61 29.16
CA GLU A 809 42.27 -7.70 29.62
C GLU A 809 42.20 -7.84 31.16
N GLU A 810 43.21 -7.39 31.88
CA GLU A 810 43.27 -7.42 33.34
C GLU A 810 42.27 -6.40 33.96
N HIS A 811 42.21 -5.22 33.37
CA HIS A 811 41.31 -4.13 33.83
C HIS A 811 40.05 -4.00 32.99
N LYS A 812 39.84 -4.89 31.97
CA LYS A 812 38.68 -4.88 31.05
C LYS A 812 38.51 -3.53 30.33
N LYS A 813 39.59 -2.93 29.87
CA LYS A 813 39.65 -1.65 29.19
C LYS A 813 40.13 -1.83 27.77
N TYR A 814 39.42 -1.19 26.85
CA TYR A 814 39.60 -1.37 25.42
C TYR A 814 39.64 0.00 24.76
N TYR A 815 40.73 0.27 24.01
CA TYR A 815 40.90 1.54 23.33
C TYR A 815 40.54 1.47 21.87
N TYR A 816 39.63 2.37 21.45
CA TYR A 816 39.08 2.41 20.09
C TYR A 816 39.40 3.74 19.43
N THR A 817 39.79 3.71 18.13
CA THR A 817 40.01 4.87 17.29
C THR A 817 39.26 4.81 15.97
N THR A 818 39.04 5.97 15.37
CA THR A 818 38.57 6.08 13.98
C THR A 818 38.91 7.47 13.42
N LYS A 819 38.85 7.59 12.08
CA LYS A 819 38.99 8.86 11.37
C LYS A 819 37.61 9.35 10.95
N ILE A 820 37.28 10.59 11.35
CA ILE A 820 36.04 11.24 10.89
C ILE A 820 36.40 12.23 9.78
N GLU A 821 35.64 12.18 8.68
CA GLU A 821 35.84 13.00 7.50
C GLU A 821 34.95 14.24 7.57
N LEU A 822 35.54 15.42 7.42
CA LEU A 822 34.88 16.71 7.50
C LEU A 822 34.94 17.40 6.13
N THR A 823 33.98 17.07 5.26
CA THR A 823 33.99 17.44 3.83
C THR A 823 33.46 18.83 3.54
N THR A 824 32.70 19.44 4.45
CA THR A 824 32.07 20.76 4.24
C THR A 824 32.30 21.68 5.41
N GLY A 825 32.46 22.98 5.16
CA GLY A 825 32.64 23.98 6.22
C GLY A 825 31.45 24.07 7.18
N GLY A 826 31.72 24.44 8.45
CA GLY A 826 30.73 24.63 9.51
C GLY A 826 31.20 24.16 10.87
N ASN A 827 30.38 24.31 11.89
CA ASN A 827 30.64 23.79 13.22
C ASN A 827 30.23 22.32 13.28
N TYR A 828 31.12 21.44 13.71
CA TYR A 828 30.86 20.02 13.87
C TYR A 828 30.99 19.62 15.33
N GLY A 829 30.12 18.69 15.74
CA GLY A 829 30.27 17.98 17.00
C GLY A 829 30.43 16.49 16.76
N TYR A 830 31.12 15.84 17.67
CA TYR A 830 31.24 14.39 17.70
C TYR A 830 31.09 13.85 19.12
N THR A 831 30.68 12.61 19.22
CA THR A 831 30.54 11.84 20.46
C THR A 831 30.74 10.36 20.18
N PHE A 832 30.83 9.57 21.25
CA PHE A 832 31.01 8.13 21.14
C PHE A 832 29.84 7.36 21.75
N ARG A 833 29.56 6.20 21.19
CA ARG A 833 28.55 5.28 21.73
C ARG A 833 28.97 3.82 21.56
N VAL A 834 28.40 2.97 22.41
CA VAL A 834 28.48 1.52 22.32
C VAL A 834 27.13 0.97 21.94
N MET A 835 27.11 0.09 20.95
CA MET A 835 25.93 -0.62 20.45
C MET A 835 26.13 -2.13 20.59
N PRO A 836 25.05 -2.94 20.78
CA PRO A 836 25.17 -4.40 20.80
C PRO A 836 25.52 -4.94 19.42
N LYS A 837 26.30 -6.04 19.39
CA LYS A 837 26.72 -6.75 18.18
C LYS A 837 26.56 -8.25 18.37
N HIS A 838 25.85 -8.90 17.45
CA HIS A 838 25.71 -10.34 17.38
C HIS A 838 25.31 -10.75 15.97
N GLU A 839 25.78 -11.92 15.49
CA GLU A 839 25.46 -12.41 14.13
C GLU A 839 23.99 -12.70 13.85
N MET A 840 23.21 -12.97 14.92
CA MET A 840 21.77 -13.23 14.86
C MET A 840 20.94 -11.94 15.03
N LEU A 841 21.56 -10.80 15.28
CA LEU A 841 20.91 -9.51 15.50
C LEU A 841 20.77 -8.77 14.17
N LEU A 842 19.56 -8.72 13.62
CA LEU A 842 19.28 -8.04 12.35
C LEU A 842 19.43 -6.53 12.40
N GLU A 843 18.95 -5.94 13.49
CA GLU A 843 18.92 -4.48 13.71
C GLU A 843 19.29 -4.21 15.17
N PRO A 844 20.48 -3.70 15.47
CA PRO A 844 20.93 -3.42 16.84
C PRO A 844 19.95 -2.56 17.64
N ALA A 845 19.35 -1.57 17.00
CA ALA A 845 18.36 -0.68 17.59
C ALA A 845 17.10 -1.41 18.14
N ASN A 846 16.80 -2.62 17.66
CA ASN A 846 15.67 -3.42 18.18
C ASN A 846 15.81 -3.77 19.66
N LEU A 847 17.03 -3.87 20.18
CA LEU A 847 17.26 -4.15 21.61
C LEU A 847 17.08 -2.90 22.49
N ASN A 848 16.95 -1.71 21.90
CA ASN A 848 16.86 -0.46 22.64
C ASN A 848 18.03 -0.26 23.64
N LEU A 849 19.20 -0.82 23.32
CA LEU A 849 20.43 -0.71 24.07
C LEU A 849 21.41 0.20 23.33
N VAL A 850 21.75 1.30 23.95
CA VAL A 850 22.82 2.21 23.54
C VAL A 850 23.46 2.79 24.80
N LYS A 851 24.77 2.88 24.81
CA LYS A 851 25.50 3.58 25.87
C LYS A 851 26.25 4.74 25.25
N TRP A 852 25.88 5.94 25.63
CA TRP A 852 26.55 7.16 25.23
C TRP A 852 27.66 7.53 26.24
N ILE A 853 28.67 8.19 25.78
CA ILE A 853 29.61 8.84 26.68
C ILE A 853 28.87 9.90 27.49
N THR A 854 29.08 9.92 28.77
CA THR A 854 28.49 10.90 29.68
C THR A 854 29.64 11.68 30.34
N LYS A 855 29.38 12.97 30.62
CA LYS A 855 30.34 13.82 31.34
C LYS A 855 30.66 13.29 32.72
#